data_0cc2f50c6575d620f15c702e9d5df84d
#
_entry.id   0cc2f50c6575d620f15c702e9d5df84d
#
_cell.length_a   1.000
_cell.length_b   1.000
_cell.length_c   1.000
_cell.angle_alpha   90.00
_cell.angle_beta   90.00
_cell.angle_gamma   90.00
#
_symmetry.space_group_name_H-M   'P 1'
#
loop_
_entity.id
_entity.type
_entity.pdbx_description
1 polymer ?
#
loop_
_entity_poly.entity_id
_entity_poly.type
_entity_poly.pdbx_seq_one_letter_code
_entity_poly.pdbx_strand_id
1 'polypeptide(L)'
;MSQNLQKLQSLLAELFQLDQAELDFGIYRIMNARRDEITRFLDTDLLPQVREVLSAYESESRATLQAELEKVKEQAKALGFDDPAQAPKVKELQARYNAAFDIEAAESEVFSHLYNFFRRYYRDGDFISQRRYKEGVYAIPYEGEEVKLYWANHDQYYIKTSEYLRTYTFKLPSGKRVHFKLVEANTEKDNNRPQNGNERRFILSAEQPLVEEHGELVIRFAYRPDPEQRKQAELNAEAVDRIRSLITTSPSLQVAWSPLLDKRPTEKNPNRTLLEKHLTDYTARNTFDYFIHKDLGGFLRRELDFYIKNEVMHLDDIENESAPRVEQYLAKIKAIRRIAHKIIDFLAQIENFQKKLWLKKKFVVETQYCITLDRIFAIEDEETRDWLIERIIANDAQREEWVRLFAIDELTAEDAEKRRGKNKEQNELFSALSASSAVKYSIPLTVEFLTARPTLVVDTRHFDEAFKLRLLAAIPDIDEETDGLLIHSENFQALNLLLERYKGQVQCIYIDPPYNTGSDEFVYRDDYQHSSWLSMMHDRLAFGREWMREDGAIFVNIDDNEEFHLKLLMDCVFGPDNHCNSIVWAYGTTARGAKAKTSRLPRNYDTVLFYARRAGTLRTNRVYYAAKYTPEQAIQQGFKKDEHGRWFKTAPRGDYTDESIAQLREEDRIYESSSGNIRIKYFLREEGGFVIEDKRIGDVWTDIPDMMHAPKAERLDFDTQKPVFLVCRVIRFSCGQKDIAIDFFAGSGTTGHAVINLNREDGGRRKFILVEMGEHFDTVLVPRLKKVIFTPEWKDGKPKRMPNPEEIERSPRILKILRLESYEDTLNNLELKRTEAQQMVLEEHPAFREDYTLHYMLDVESRGSASLLTIERFEDPFRYTLDIATGTAGETKPTVVDLVETFNYLIGLRVKTIDQINGVRVVTGTNPHGERVLILWRTIKELDNDKLDEWFKKQGYNTRDQEYDVIYVNGDNNLENLRKPDQTWKVRLIEEEFKRLMFAAQDV
;
A
#
# COMPACT_ATOMS: atom_id res chain seq x y z
N MET A 1 16.88 -13.26 -42.05
CA MET A 1 15.70 -12.95 -41.19
C MET A 1 15.06 -11.66 -41.65
N SER A 2 13.73 -11.61 -41.80
CA SER A 2 13.07 -10.36 -42.17
C SER A 2 13.23 -9.29 -41.07
N GLN A 3 13.39 -8.02 -41.47
CA GLN A 3 13.52 -6.91 -40.52
C GLN A 3 12.30 -6.84 -39.55
N ASN A 4 11.11 -7.22 -40.01
CA ASN A 4 9.89 -7.24 -39.22
C ASN A 4 9.94 -8.34 -38.14
N LEU A 5 10.52 -9.50 -38.42
CA LEU A 5 10.73 -10.55 -37.42
C LEU A 5 11.66 -10.06 -36.30
N GLN A 6 12.77 -9.40 -36.63
CA GLN A 6 13.71 -8.88 -35.63
C GLN A 6 13.06 -7.80 -34.73
N LYS A 7 12.25 -6.91 -35.32
CA LYS A 7 11.50 -5.92 -34.55
C LYS A 7 10.50 -6.58 -33.60
N LEU A 8 9.78 -7.60 -34.05
CA LEU A 8 8.84 -8.34 -33.22
C LEU A 8 9.57 -9.09 -32.09
N GLN A 9 10.68 -9.78 -32.38
CA GLN A 9 11.47 -10.46 -31.35
C GLN A 9 11.95 -9.50 -30.27
N SER A 10 12.47 -8.32 -30.65
CA SER A 10 12.89 -7.30 -29.68
C SER A 10 11.73 -6.83 -28.82
N LEU A 11 10.55 -6.58 -29.41
CA LEU A 11 9.37 -6.20 -28.66
C LEU A 11 8.89 -7.31 -27.73
N LEU A 12 8.88 -8.58 -28.18
CA LEU A 12 8.48 -9.70 -27.33
C LEU A 12 9.44 -9.91 -26.16
N ALA A 13 10.75 -9.70 -26.36
CA ALA A 13 11.70 -9.73 -25.24
C ALA A 13 11.41 -8.64 -24.20
N GLU A 14 11.02 -7.44 -24.64
CA GLU A 14 10.59 -6.36 -23.76
C GLU A 14 9.29 -6.72 -23.04
N LEU A 15 8.25 -7.16 -23.77
CA LEU A 15 6.93 -7.55 -23.23
C LEU A 15 7.02 -8.65 -22.17
N PHE A 16 7.93 -9.61 -22.36
CA PHE A 16 8.12 -10.75 -21.46
C PHE A 16 9.15 -10.47 -20.36
N GLN A 17 9.56 -9.20 -20.20
CA GLN A 17 10.53 -8.77 -19.20
C GLN A 17 11.90 -9.49 -19.31
N LEU A 18 12.31 -9.84 -20.54
CA LEU A 18 13.56 -10.53 -20.84
C LEU A 18 14.65 -9.60 -21.40
N ASP A 19 14.33 -8.32 -21.65
CA ASP A 19 15.24 -7.33 -22.24
C ASP A 19 16.32 -6.86 -21.26
N GLN A 20 16.09 -7.01 -19.95
CA GLN A 20 16.95 -6.55 -18.86
C GLN A 20 17.62 -7.74 -18.12
N ALA A 21 18.51 -8.46 -18.82
CA ALA A 21 19.20 -9.63 -18.27
C ALA A 21 20.06 -9.34 -17.03
N GLU A 22 20.49 -8.09 -16.89
CA GLU A 22 21.39 -7.66 -15.84
C GLU A 22 20.66 -7.36 -14.52
N LEU A 23 19.31 -7.17 -14.53
CA LEU A 23 18.54 -6.89 -13.34
C LEU A 23 18.27 -8.14 -12.51
N ASP A 24 18.59 -8.08 -11.21
CA ASP A 24 18.48 -9.20 -10.26
C ASP A 24 17.48 -8.89 -9.14
N PHE A 25 16.37 -8.24 -9.46
CA PHE A 25 15.30 -7.92 -8.52
C PHE A 25 13.92 -7.95 -9.19
N GLY A 26 12.87 -8.02 -8.37
CA GLY A 26 11.48 -7.99 -8.81
C GLY A 26 11.14 -9.11 -9.81
N ILE A 27 10.23 -8.81 -10.73
CA ILE A 27 9.79 -9.77 -11.76
C ILE A 27 10.91 -10.09 -12.75
N TYR A 28 11.86 -9.18 -12.98
CA TYR A 28 13.01 -9.43 -13.88
C TYR A 28 13.85 -10.60 -13.40
N ARG A 29 14.11 -10.72 -12.10
CA ARG A 29 14.85 -11.85 -11.53
C ARG A 29 14.16 -13.18 -11.82
N ILE A 30 12.83 -13.21 -11.71
CA ILE A 30 12.00 -14.40 -11.93
C ILE A 30 12.04 -14.80 -13.40
N MET A 31 11.81 -13.85 -14.30
CA MET A 31 11.81 -14.10 -15.75
C MET A 31 13.20 -14.46 -16.27
N ASN A 32 14.26 -13.81 -15.76
CA ASN A 32 15.64 -14.12 -16.11
C ASN A 32 16.05 -15.54 -15.71
N ALA A 33 15.46 -16.15 -14.67
CA ALA A 33 15.70 -17.55 -14.29
C ALA A 33 15.27 -18.56 -15.39
N ARG A 34 14.35 -18.18 -16.26
CA ARG A 34 13.86 -19.00 -17.40
C ARG A 34 14.12 -18.36 -18.77
N ARG A 35 14.96 -17.33 -18.83
CA ARG A 35 15.20 -16.53 -20.02
C ARG A 35 15.55 -17.36 -21.27
N ASP A 36 16.55 -18.24 -21.16
CA ASP A 36 17.03 -19.02 -22.30
C ASP A 36 15.97 -19.99 -22.83
N GLU A 37 15.17 -20.55 -21.93
CA GLU A 37 14.06 -21.44 -22.28
C GLU A 37 12.94 -20.68 -23.01
N ILE A 38 12.52 -19.52 -22.46
CA ILE A 38 11.47 -18.70 -23.06
C ILE A 38 11.94 -18.13 -24.41
N THR A 39 13.18 -17.66 -24.50
CA THR A 39 13.75 -17.17 -25.78
C THR A 39 13.78 -18.27 -26.83
N ARG A 40 14.24 -19.48 -26.48
CA ARG A 40 14.23 -20.63 -27.38
C ARG A 40 12.81 -20.98 -27.80
N PHE A 41 11.85 -21.02 -26.88
CA PHE A 41 10.44 -21.27 -27.22
C PHE A 41 9.90 -20.25 -28.23
N LEU A 42 10.18 -18.94 -28.03
CA LEU A 42 9.79 -17.91 -29.00
C LEU A 42 10.36 -18.15 -30.38
N ASP A 43 11.65 -18.41 -30.45
CA ASP A 43 12.39 -18.49 -31.73
C ASP A 43 12.16 -19.79 -32.48
N THR A 44 12.04 -20.91 -31.77
CA THR A 44 11.99 -22.25 -32.40
C THR A 44 10.59 -22.84 -32.41
N ASP A 45 9.77 -22.55 -31.43
CA ASP A 45 8.46 -23.21 -31.27
C ASP A 45 7.30 -22.32 -31.72
N LEU A 46 7.29 -21.03 -31.32
CA LEU A 46 6.15 -20.14 -31.54
C LEU A 46 6.17 -19.41 -32.88
N LEU A 47 7.25 -18.66 -33.17
CA LEU A 47 7.30 -17.82 -34.38
C LEU A 47 7.32 -18.61 -35.69
N PRO A 48 7.97 -19.80 -35.80
CA PRO A 48 7.89 -20.62 -36.99
C PRO A 48 6.49 -21.12 -37.36
N GLN A 49 5.56 -21.20 -36.41
CA GLN A 49 4.16 -21.57 -36.64
C GLN A 49 3.44 -20.63 -37.60
N VAL A 50 3.89 -19.38 -37.77
CA VAL A 50 3.36 -18.47 -38.81
C VAL A 50 3.49 -19.12 -40.19
N ARG A 51 4.71 -19.58 -40.50
CA ARG A 51 4.99 -20.23 -41.79
C ARG A 51 4.22 -21.55 -41.97
N GLU A 52 4.07 -22.34 -40.91
CA GLU A 52 3.28 -23.57 -40.91
C GLU A 52 1.82 -23.32 -41.27
N VAL A 53 1.20 -22.32 -40.62
CA VAL A 53 -0.21 -21.92 -40.86
C VAL A 53 -0.39 -21.45 -42.30
N LEU A 54 0.52 -20.62 -42.81
CA LEU A 54 0.48 -20.12 -44.19
C LEU A 54 0.67 -21.22 -45.22
N SER A 55 1.62 -22.16 -45.02
CA SER A 55 1.90 -23.27 -45.90
C SER A 55 0.77 -24.31 -45.92
N ALA A 56 0.17 -24.63 -44.77
CA ALA A 56 -0.97 -25.52 -44.71
C ALA A 56 -2.18 -24.96 -45.47
N TYR A 57 -2.40 -23.66 -45.37
CA TYR A 57 -3.47 -22.98 -46.10
C TYR A 57 -3.23 -22.96 -47.62
N GLU A 58 -2.00 -22.70 -48.06
CA GLU A 58 -1.62 -22.75 -49.47
C GLU A 58 -1.88 -24.15 -50.07
N SER A 59 -1.49 -25.22 -49.36
CA SER A 59 -1.70 -26.61 -49.84
C SER A 59 -3.17 -26.99 -49.93
N GLU A 60 -4.01 -26.58 -48.96
CA GLU A 60 -5.45 -26.80 -48.96
C GLU A 60 -6.15 -26.06 -50.11
N SER A 61 -5.79 -24.80 -50.29
CA SER A 61 -6.31 -23.96 -51.39
C SER A 61 -5.93 -24.51 -52.78
N ARG A 62 -4.67 -24.90 -52.95
CA ARG A 62 -4.22 -25.53 -54.21
C ARG A 62 -4.93 -26.83 -54.49
N ALA A 63 -5.12 -27.71 -53.51
CA ALA A 63 -5.85 -28.96 -53.69
C ALA A 63 -7.32 -28.73 -54.10
N THR A 64 -7.97 -27.76 -53.50
CA THR A 64 -9.34 -27.35 -53.81
C THR A 64 -9.45 -26.79 -55.23
N LEU A 65 -8.55 -25.89 -55.62
CA LEU A 65 -8.50 -25.31 -56.96
C LEU A 65 -8.19 -26.37 -58.03
N GLN A 66 -7.32 -27.33 -57.75
CA GLN A 66 -7.03 -28.44 -58.66
C GLN A 66 -8.26 -29.32 -58.88
N ALA A 67 -9.01 -29.68 -57.83
CA ALA A 67 -10.23 -30.43 -57.91
C ALA A 67 -11.31 -29.70 -58.74
N GLU A 68 -11.47 -28.39 -58.49
CA GLU A 68 -12.39 -27.55 -59.27
C GLU A 68 -11.98 -27.43 -60.74
N LEU A 69 -10.67 -27.23 -61.01
CA LEU A 69 -10.10 -27.17 -62.37
C LEU A 69 -10.38 -28.43 -63.14
N GLU A 70 -10.16 -29.61 -62.55
CA GLU A 70 -10.44 -30.91 -63.21
C GLU A 70 -11.93 -31.07 -63.49
N LYS A 71 -12.79 -30.73 -62.54
CA LYS A 71 -14.25 -30.75 -62.71
C LYS A 71 -14.74 -29.84 -63.86
N VAL A 72 -14.15 -28.61 -63.93
CA VAL A 72 -14.55 -27.66 -65.01
C VAL A 72 -13.96 -28.05 -66.36
N LYS A 73 -12.77 -28.72 -66.39
CA LYS A 73 -12.22 -29.33 -67.62
C LYS A 73 -13.13 -30.46 -68.16
N GLU A 74 -13.65 -31.31 -67.30
CA GLU A 74 -14.61 -32.37 -67.67
C GLU A 74 -15.91 -31.76 -68.18
N GLN A 75 -16.43 -30.70 -67.55
CA GLN A 75 -17.62 -29.96 -68.00
C GLN A 75 -17.39 -29.28 -69.36
N ALA A 76 -16.21 -28.68 -69.62
CA ALA A 76 -15.84 -28.11 -70.89
C ALA A 76 -15.80 -29.18 -72.00
N LYS A 77 -15.24 -30.38 -71.75
CA LYS A 77 -15.31 -31.55 -72.65
C LYS A 77 -16.75 -31.93 -72.98
N ALA A 78 -17.61 -32.01 -71.94
CA ALA A 78 -19.03 -32.38 -72.10
C ALA A 78 -19.81 -31.32 -72.89
N LEU A 79 -19.40 -30.07 -72.94
CA LEU A 79 -19.94 -29.01 -73.74
C LEU A 79 -19.38 -28.91 -75.13
N GLY A 80 -18.47 -29.89 -75.54
CA GLY A 80 -17.96 -30.00 -76.94
C GLY A 80 -16.76 -29.08 -77.23
N PHE A 81 -15.98 -28.61 -76.26
CA PHE A 81 -14.76 -27.87 -76.54
C PHE A 81 -13.67 -28.88 -77.04
N ASP A 82 -13.07 -28.69 -78.24
CA ASP A 82 -12.01 -29.47 -78.76
C ASP A 82 -10.76 -29.50 -77.90
N ASP A 83 -10.47 -28.33 -77.27
CA ASP A 83 -9.43 -28.21 -76.29
C ASP A 83 -10.06 -27.56 -75.02
N PRO A 84 -10.32 -28.33 -73.97
CA PRO A 84 -10.87 -27.85 -72.72
C PRO A 84 -10.03 -26.74 -72.10
N ALA A 85 -8.72 -26.66 -72.32
CA ALA A 85 -7.84 -25.68 -71.84
C ALA A 85 -8.13 -24.23 -72.36
N GLN A 86 -8.82 -24.16 -73.48
CA GLN A 86 -9.20 -22.89 -74.13
C GLN A 86 -10.48 -22.30 -73.54
N ALA A 87 -11.24 -23.05 -72.77
CA ALA A 87 -12.48 -22.53 -72.13
C ALA A 87 -12.18 -21.38 -71.19
N PRO A 88 -12.89 -20.27 -71.28
CA PRO A 88 -12.59 -19.08 -70.45
C PRO A 88 -12.50 -19.38 -68.97
N LYS A 89 -13.41 -20.20 -68.43
CA LYS A 89 -13.44 -20.61 -67.02
C LYS A 89 -12.27 -21.49 -66.64
N VAL A 90 -11.77 -22.37 -67.54
CA VAL A 90 -10.58 -23.19 -67.31
C VAL A 90 -9.33 -22.33 -67.31
N LYS A 91 -9.22 -21.35 -68.24
CA LYS A 91 -8.10 -20.38 -68.22
C LYS A 91 -8.06 -19.57 -66.95
N GLU A 92 -9.23 -19.09 -66.51
CA GLU A 92 -9.34 -18.36 -65.23
C GLU A 92 -8.85 -19.20 -64.06
N LEU A 93 -9.35 -20.42 -63.89
CA LEU A 93 -8.97 -21.33 -62.81
C LEU A 93 -7.51 -21.77 -62.93
N GLN A 94 -6.98 -21.97 -64.13
CA GLN A 94 -5.57 -22.30 -64.36
C GLN A 94 -4.65 -21.12 -64.02
N ALA A 95 -5.06 -19.89 -64.33
CA ALA A 95 -4.34 -18.66 -63.89
C ALA A 95 -4.33 -18.53 -62.37
N ARG A 96 -5.47 -18.81 -61.73
CA ARG A 96 -5.60 -18.82 -60.25
C ARG A 96 -4.69 -19.90 -59.62
N TYR A 97 -4.67 -21.12 -60.17
CA TYR A 97 -3.81 -22.22 -59.69
C TYR A 97 -2.31 -21.90 -59.83
N ASN A 98 -1.93 -21.19 -60.91
CA ASN A 98 -0.55 -20.80 -61.20
C ASN A 98 -0.13 -19.51 -60.45
N ALA A 99 -1.05 -18.79 -59.89
CA ALA A 99 -0.74 -17.63 -59.07
C ALA A 99 0.00 -18.07 -57.80
N ALA A 100 1.32 -17.80 -57.74
CA ALA A 100 2.14 -18.17 -56.59
C ALA A 100 1.73 -17.36 -55.35
N PHE A 101 1.50 -18.03 -54.25
CA PHE A 101 1.36 -17.39 -52.91
C PHE A 101 2.76 -17.10 -52.40
N ASP A 102 3.07 -15.81 -52.22
CA ASP A 102 4.37 -15.40 -51.64
C ASP A 102 4.30 -15.56 -50.12
N ILE A 103 4.72 -16.74 -49.64
CA ILE A 103 4.74 -17.06 -48.20
C ILE A 103 5.66 -16.11 -47.47
N GLU A 104 6.82 -15.70 -48.01
CA GLU A 104 7.79 -14.84 -47.35
C GLU A 104 7.25 -13.42 -47.15
N ALA A 105 6.59 -12.87 -48.19
CA ALA A 105 5.92 -11.58 -48.08
C ALA A 105 4.77 -11.64 -47.08
N ALA A 106 3.94 -12.68 -47.13
CA ALA A 106 2.82 -12.89 -46.20
C ALA A 106 3.28 -13.07 -44.73
N GLU A 107 4.36 -13.82 -44.52
CA GLU A 107 4.99 -14.00 -43.22
C GLU A 107 5.49 -12.65 -42.65
N SER A 108 6.18 -11.86 -43.48
CA SER A 108 6.67 -10.55 -43.11
C SER A 108 5.55 -9.56 -42.74
N GLU A 109 4.41 -9.61 -43.45
CA GLU A 109 3.23 -8.81 -43.11
C GLU A 109 2.59 -9.28 -41.82
N VAL A 110 2.46 -10.58 -41.55
CA VAL A 110 1.97 -11.11 -40.28
C VAL A 110 2.83 -10.60 -39.12
N PHE A 111 4.16 -10.65 -39.23
CA PHE A 111 5.05 -10.12 -38.20
C PHE A 111 4.89 -8.61 -38.03
N SER A 112 4.68 -7.85 -39.09
CA SER A 112 4.43 -6.41 -39.02
C SER A 112 3.13 -6.10 -38.29
N HIS A 113 2.05 -6.84 -38.55
CA HIS A 113 0.76 -6.66 -37.87
C HIS A 113 0.85 -7.04 -36.39
N LEU A 114 1.52 -8.14 -36.05
CA LEU A 114 1.75 -8.52 -34.64
C LEU A 114 2.55 -7.45 -33.90
N TYR A 115 3.63 -6.94 -34.49
CA TYR A 115 4.43 -5.86 -33.92
C TYR A 115 3.59 -4.60 -33.70
N ASN A 116 2.83 -4.15 -34.73
CA ASN A 116 2.02 -2.92 -34.64
C ASN A 116 0.89 -3.06 -33.62
N PHE A 117 0.28 -4.24 -33.52
CA PHE A 117 -0.76 -4.51 -32.51
C PHE A 117 -0.21 -4.38 -31.10
N PHE A 118 0.80 -5.16 -30.72
CA PHE A 118 1.32 -5.13 -29.36
C PHE A 118 1.96 -3.79 -29.01
N ARG A 119 2.71 -3.15 -29.93
CA ARG A 119 3.32 -1.83 -29.70
C ARG A 119 2.30 -0.72 -29.45
N ARG A 120 1.09 -0.86 -29.97
CA ARG A 120 0.01 0.10 -29.78
C ARG A 120 -0.45 0.19 -28.32
N TYR A 121 -0.48 -0.93 -27.63
CA TYR A 121 -1.01 -1.03 -26.24
C TYR A 121 0.08 -1.11 -25.17
N TYR A 122 1.34 -1.18 -25.57
CA TYR A 122 2.47 -1.30 -24.67
C TYR A 122 3.40 -0.10 -24.78
N ARG A 123 3.69 0.55 -23.64
CA ARG A 123 4.59 1.71 -23.57
C ARG A 123 5.38 1.68 -22.27
N ASP A 124 6.71 1.78 -22.38
CA ASP A 124 7.64 1.98 -21.25
C ASP A 124 7.49 0.97 -20.10
N GLY A 125 7.09 -0.27 -20.40
CA GLY A 125 6.96 -1.35 -19.44
C GLY A 125 5.52 -1.66 -18.98
N ASP A 126 4.52 -0.90 -19.44
CA ASP A 126 3.13 -1.05 -19.01
C ASP A 126 2.16 -1.18 -20.18
N PHE A 127 1.07 -1.92 -19.93
CA PHE A 127 -0.06 -1.99 -20.86
C PHE A 127 -1.03 -0.86 -20.57
N ILE A 128 -1.25 0.01 -21.55
CA ILE A 128 -2.12 1.16 -21.43
C ILE A 128 -3.45 0.89 -22.13
N SER A 129 -4.54 0.95 -21.40
CA SER A 129 -5.91 0.80 -21.92
C SER A 129 -6.37 1.96 -22.78
N GLN A 130 -5.48 2.58 -23.54
CA GLN A 130 -5.86 3.63 -24.49
C GLN A 130 -6.64 3.04 -25.66
N ARG A 131 -7.96 3.12 -25.58
CA ARG A 131 -8.86 2.75 -26.67
C ARG A 131 -8.87 3.81 -27.79
N ARG A 132 -7.74 3.97 -28.46
CA ARG A 132 -7.64 4.75 -29.71
C ARG A 132 -7.83 3.83 -30.90
N TYR A 133 -9.06 3.73 -31.37
CA TYR A 133 -9.38 2.88 -32.50
C TYR A 133 -8.85 3.41 -33.84
N LYS A 134 -8.81 4.74 -34.02
CA LYS A 134 -8.23 5.45 -35.16
C LYS A 134 -7.94 6.88 -34.72
N GLU A 135 -7.06 7.60 -35.38
CA GLU A 135 -6.89 9.04 -35.13
C GLU A 135 -8.23 9.75 -35.24
N GLY A 136 -8.70 10.35 -34.13
CA GLY A 136 -9.99 11.00 -34.02
C GLY A 136 -11.19 10.10 -33.66
N VAL A 137 -11.02 8.79 -33.46
CA VAL A 137 -12.10 7.88 -33.00
C VAL A 137 -11.79 7.39 -31.58
N TYR A 138 -12.72 7.67 -30.68
CA TYR A 138 -12.67 7.25 -29.29
C TYR A 138 -13.98 6.53 -28.94
N ALA A 139 -13.92 5.32 -28.41
CA ALA A 139 -15.10 4.58 -27.99
C ALA A 139 -14.98 4.15 -26.53
N ILE A 140 -15.88 4.63 -25.70
CA ILE A 140 -16.11 4.14 -24.34
C ILE A 140 -17.32 3.21 -24.38
N PRO A 141 -17.29 2.00 -23.81
CA PRO A 141 -18.48 1.16 -23.68
C PRO A 141 -19.55 1.91 -22.88
N TYR A 142 -20.72 2.03 -23.43
CA TYR A 142 -21.88 2.61 -22.77
C TYR A 142 -22.87 1.49 -22.46
N GLU A 143 -23.19 1.35 -21.19
CA GLU A 143 -24.09 0.29 -20.67
C GLU A 143 -25.45 0.83 -20.20
N GLY A 144 -25.71 2.11 -20.50
CA GLY A 144 -26.98 2.78 -20.17
C GLY A 144 -26.95 3.67 -18.94
N GLU A 145 -25.76 3.94 -18.38
CA GLU A 145 -25.60 4.86 -17.25
C GLU A 145 -25.87 6.31 -17.66
N GLU A 146 -26.48 7.09 -16.78
CA GLU A 146 -26.69 8.53 -17.02
C GLU A 146 -25.36 9.29 -17.05
N VAL A 147 -24.42 8.94 -16.14
CA VAL A 147 -23.06 9.48 -16.06
C VAL A 147 -22.09 8.34 -15.74
N LYS A 148 -20.99 8.24 -16.49
CA LYS A 148 -19.91 7.27 -16.25
C LYS A 148 -18.58 7.99 -16.09
N LEU A 149 -17.93 7.81 -14.93
CA LEU A 149 -16.55 8.21 -14.75
C LEU A 149 -15.62 7.17 -15.41
N TYR A 150 -14.75 7.64 -16.28
CA TYR A 150 -13.74 6.84 -16.96
C TYR A 150 -12.37 7.50 -16.90
N TRP A 151 -11.33 6.73 -16.55
CA TRP A 151 -9.93 7.18 -16.55
C TRP A 151 -9.04 6.12 -17.18
N ALA A 152 -7.84 6.51 -17.64
CA ALA A 152 -7.00 5.67 -18.50
C ALA A 152 -6.56 4.35 -17.86
N ASN A 153 -6.29 4.35 -16.54
CA ASN A 153 -5.81 3.20 -15.76
C ASN A 153 -6.91 2.53 -14.91
N HIS A 154 -8.20 2.69 -15.26
CA HIS A 154 -9.32 2.19 -14.45
C HIS A 154 -9.32 0.66 -14.27
N ASP A 155 -8.76 -0.09 -15.21
CA ASP A 155 -8.65 -1.54 -15.21
C ASP A 155 -7.26 -2.05 -14.75
N GLN A 156 -6.50 -1.19 -14.04
CA GLN A 156 -5.19 -1.50 -13.49
C GLN A 156 -5.13 -1.24 -12.00
N TYR A 157 -4.40 -2.09 -11.28
CA TYR A 157 -3.88 -1.76 -9.97
C TYR A 157 -2.66 -0.87 -10.11
N TYR A 158 -2.62 0.23 -9.37
CA TYR A 158 -1.41 1.04 -9.22
C TYR A 158 -0.76 0.78 -7.87
N ILE A 159 0.46 0.27 -7.90
CA ILE A 159 1.23 -0.15 -6.73
C ILE A 159 2.35 0.85 -6.53
N LYS A 160 2.24 1.65 -5.46
CA LYS A 160 3.30 2.55 -5.02
C LYS A 160 4.28 1.78 -4.14
N THR A 161 5.56 1.81 -4.46
CA THR A 161 6.56 1.17 -3.62
C THR A 161 7.07 2.12 -2.54
N SER A 162 7.43 1.58 -1.38
CA SER A 162 8.14 2.32 -0.32
C SER A 162 9.65 2.37 -0.57
N GLU A 163 10.15 1.58 -1.54
CA GLU A 163 11.55 1.54 -1.89
C GLU A 163 11.89 2.73 -2.78
N TYR A 164 12.52 3.75 -2.18
CA TYR A 164 13.27 4.72 -2.96
C TYR A 164 14.49 4.02 -3.56
N LEU A 165 14.90 4.40 -4.78
CA LEU A 165 16.15 3.96 -5.38
C LEU A 165 17.37 4.49 -4.59
N ARG A 166 17.49 4.11 -3.32
CA ARG A 166 18.71 4.38 -2.54
C ARG A 166 19.87 3.56 -3.08
N THR A 167 19.56 2.35 -3.55
CA THR A 167 20.52 1.48 -4.21
C THR A 167 19.88 0.83 -5.44
N TYR A 168 20.62 0.85 -6.55
CA TYR A 168 20.26 0.18 -7.79
C TYR A 168 21.32 -0.87 -8.09
N THR A 169 20.94 -2.13 -8.16
CA THR A 169 21.86 -3.25 -8.29
C THR A 169 21.72 -3.92 -9.66
N PHE A 170 22.85 -4.20 -10.31
CA PHE A 170 22.88 -5.01 -11.52
C PHE A 170 24.09 -5.94 -11.55
N LYS A 171 24.00 -7.04 -12.35
CA LYS A 171 25.07 -8.01 -12.50
C LYS A 171 25.86 -7.80 -13.80
N LEU A 172 27.16 -7.94 -13.69
CA LEU A 172 28.04 -8.04 -14.86
C LEU A 172 27.96 -9.45 -15.46
N PRO A 173 28.40 -9.66 -16.73
CA PRO A 173 28.50 -10.98 -17.35
C PRO A 173 29.37 -11.97 -16.56
N SER A 174 30.28 -11.47 -15.72
CA SER A 174 31.11 -12.25 -14.80
C SER A 174 30.37 -12.73 -13.54
N GLY A 175 29.11 -12.36 -13.34
CA GLY A 175 28.33 -12.63 -12.14
C GLY A 175 28.57 -11.67 -10.97
N LYS A 176 29.56 -10.75 -11.06
CA LYS A 176 29.82 -9.74 -10.05
C LYS A 176 28.73 -8.66 -10.04
N ARG A 177 28.38 -8.17 -8.86
CA ARG A 177 27.37 -7.13 -8.67
C ARG A 177 27.99 -5.74 -8.62
N VAL A 178 27.24 -4.77 -9.15
CA VAL A 178 27.51 -3.35 -9.08
C VAL A 178 26.31 -2.64 -8.50
N HIS A 179 26.55 -1.76 -7.55
CA HIS A 179 25.53 -1.00 -6.84
C HIS A 179 25.72 0.50 -7.06
N PHE A 180 24.66 1.20 -7.48
CA PHE A 180 24.59 2.65 -7.33
C PHE A 180 23.89 2.92 -5.99
N LYS A 181 24.53 3.66 -5.09
CA LYS A 181 24.08 3.88 -3.72
C LYS A 181 24.01 5.36 -3.37
N LEU A 182 22.88 5.82 -2.83
CA LEU A 182 22.79 7.16 -2.24
C LEU A 182 23.43 7.15 -0.85
N VAL A 183 24.48 7.96 -0.66
CA VAL A 183 25.22 8.06 0.60
C VAL A 183 24.96 9.37 1.36
N GLU A 184 24.42 10.38 0.67
CA GLU A 184 24.08 11.68 1.24
C GLU A 184 22.65 12.03 0.82
N ALA A 185 21.68 11.36 1.39
CA ALA A 185 20.31 11.80 1.37
C ALA A 185 19.87 11.96 2.82
N ASN A 186 19.78 13.18 3.29
CA ASN A 186 19.06 13.50 4.51
C ASN A 186 17.60 13.55 4.10
N THR A 187 16.98 12.36 3.93
CA THR A 187 15.66 12.19 3.33
C THR A 187 14.56 12.85 4.14
N GLU A 188 14.77 13.08 5.45
CA GLU A 188 13.79 13.69 6.33
C GLU A 188 13.81 15.23 6.35
N LYS A 189 15.00 15.84 6.17
CA LYS A 189 15.12 17.32 6.16
C LYS A 189 15.15 17.91 4.77
N ASP A 190 15.53 17.11 3.79
CA ASP A 190 15.87 17.58 2.46
C ASP A 190 14.80 17.34 1.41
N ASN A 191 13.73 16.61 1.71
CA ASN A 191 12.64 16.35 0.77
C ASN A 191 11.71 17.56 0.57
N ASN A 192 11.86 18.62 1.33
CA ASN A 192 10.95 19.74 1.35
C ASN A 192 11.46 20.95 0.60
N ARG A 193 10.80 21.25 -0.52
CA ARG A 193 10.90 22.40 -1.43
C ARG A 193 12.25 22.55 -2.14
N PRO A 194 12.24 22.83 -3.45
CA PRO A 194 13.42 23.37 -4.09
C PRO A 194 13.79 24.66 -3.32
N GLN A 195 14.80 24.57 -2.46
CA GLN A 195 15.37 25.76 -1.86
C GLN A 195 15.81 26.67 -3.01
N ASN A 196 15.14 27.80 -3.16
CA ASN A 196 15.38 28.79 -4.21
C ASN A 196 15.12 28.36 -5.67
N GLY A 197 14.21 27.39 -5.94
CA GLY A 197 13.84 26.99 -7.30
C GLY A 197 14.83 26.06 -8.01
N ASN A 198 15.81 25.52 -7.31
CA ASN A 198 16.78 24.56 -7.87
C ASN A 198 16.25 23.13 -7.72
N GLU A 199 16.04 22.45 -8.84
CA GLU A 199 15.70 21.02 -8.87
C GLU A 199 16.83 20.15 -8.32
N ARG A 200 16.49 19.10 -7.57
CA ARG A 200 17.47 18.12 -7.09
C ARG A 200 17.92 17.20 -8.21
N ARG A 201 19.17 16.77 -8.11
CA ARG A 201 19.83 15.93 -9.10
C ARG A 201 20.66 14.85 -8.41
N PHE A 202 20.79 13.71 -9.09
CA PHE A 202 21.77 12.69 -8.72
C PHE A 202 23.17 13.17 -9.12
N ILE A 203 24.03 13.35 -8.14
CA ILE A 203 25.39 13.85 -8.33
C ILE A 203 26.35 12.81 -7.77
N LEU A 204 27.35 12.41 -8.56
CA LEU A 204 28.38 11.47 -8.10
C LEU A 204 29.07 12.01 -6.85
N SER A 205 29.22 11.20 -5.79
CA SER A 205 29.85 11.63 -4.54
C SER A 205 31.26 12.16 -4.77
N ALA A 206 31.60 13.29 -4.12
CA ALA A 206 32.92 13.87 -4.22
C ALA A 206 33.97 13.05 -3.47
N GLU A 207 33.60 12.51 -2.31
CA GLU A 207 34.44 11.68 -1.45
C GLU A 207 34.18 10.19 -1.72
N GLN A 208 35.24 9.45 -2.10
CA GLN A 208 35.19 8.00 -2.35
C GLN A 208 33.99 7.58 -3.24
N PRO A 209 33.93 8.02 -4.50
CA PRO A 209 32.80 7.70 -5.39
C PRO A 209 32.70 6.19 -5.71
N LEU A 210 33.81 5.44 -5.63
CA LEU A 210 33.89 3.99 -5.84
C LEU A 210 34.43 3.31 -4.58
N VAL A 211 33.74 2.29 -4.09
CA VAL A 211 34.17 1.46 -2.95
C VAL A 211 33.91 0.00 -3.27
N GLU A 212 34.87 -0.87 -2.99
CA GLU A 212 34.65 -2.33 -3.03
C GLU A 212 34.22 -2.79 -1.64
N GLU A 213 33.01 -3.35 -1.54
CA GLU A 213 32.45 -3.94 -0.31
C GLU A 213 32.15 -5.43 -0.58
N HIS A 214 32.73 -6.34 0.20
CA HIS A 214 32.50 -7.79 0.08
C HIS A 214 32.72 -8.39 -1.33
N GLY A 215 33.58 -7.77 -2.17
CA GLY A 215 33.86 -8.21 -3.54
C GLY A 215 32.85 -7.68 -4.58
N GLU A 216 31.97 -6.79 -4.19
CA GLU A 216 31.02 -6.05 -5.04
C GLU A 216 31.42 -4.57 -5.16
N LEU A 217 31.04 -3.89 -6.25
CA LEU A 217 31.38 -2.48 -6.48
C LEU A 217 30.21 -1.57 -6.06
N VAL A 218 30.45 -0.66 -5.16
CA VAL A 218 29.50 0.38 -4.77
C VAL A 218 29.92 1.72 -5.38
N ILE A 219 29.05 2.30 -6.21
CA ILE A 219 29.20 3.64 -6.81
C ILE A 219 28.27 4.58 -6.08
N ARG A 220 28.84 5.61 -5.44
CA ARG A 220 28.15 6.46 -4.47
C ARG A 220 27.64 7.74 -5.11
N PHE A 221 26.37 8.07 -4.85
CA PHE A 221 25.70 9.28 -5.31
C PHE A 221 25.15 10.09 -4.13
N ALA A 222 25.02 11.41 -4.33
CA ALA A 222 24.26 12.33 -3.49
C ALA A 222 23.03 12.81 -4.28
N TYR A 223 21.85 12.94 -3.62
CA TYR A 223 20.65 13.53 -4.22
C TYR A 223 20.38 14.88 -3.58
N ARG A 224 20.81 15.96 -4.26
CA ARG A 224 20.77 17.33 -3.74
C ARG A 224 20.59 18.37 -4.86
N PRO A 225 20.19 19.62 -4.54
CA PRO A 225 20.17 20.70 -5.50
C PRO A 225 21.56 20.90 -6.13
N ASP A 226 21.61 21.05 -7.46
CA ASP A 226 22.84 21.41 -8.15
C ASP A 226 22.99 22.94 -8.19
N PRO A 227 24.05 23.53 -7.59
CA PRO A 227 24.24 24.97 -7.58
C PRO A 227 24.37 25.61 -8.98
N GLU A 228 24.80 24.82 -9.96
CA GLU A 228 25.00 25.26 -11.36
C GLU A 228 23.75 24.99 -12.23
N GLN A 229 22.69 24.42 -11.67
CA GLN A 229 21.40 24.11 -12.36
C GLN A 229 21.56 23.27 -13.64
N ARG A 230 22.55 22.36 -13.67
CA ARG A 230 22.82 21.47 -14.82
C ARG A 230 21.69 20.45 -14.98
N LYS A 231 21.50 19.99 -16.20
CA LYS A 231 20.57 18.89 -16.48
C LYS A 231 21.12 17.56 -15.98
N GLN A 232 20.25 16.63 -15.60
CA GLN A 232 20.66 15.29 -15.15
C GLN A 232 21.54 14.56 -16.17
N ALA A 233 21.27 14.72 -17.47
CA ALA A 233 22.08 14.11 -18.53
C ALA A 233 23.54 14.62 -18.56
N GLU A 234 23.77 15.89 -18.23
CA GLU A 234 25.10 16.47 -18.15
C GLU A 234 25.88 15.92 -16.94
N LEU A 235 25.21 15.81 -15.79
CA LEU A 235 25.74 15.22 -14.57
C LEU A 235 26.05 13.73 -14.75
N ASN A 236 25.22 12.99 -15.48
CA ASN A 236 25.46 11.59 -15.82
C ASN A 236 26.71 11.43 -16.71
N ALA A 237 26.90 12.30 -17.71
CA ALA A 237 28.08 12.26 -18.57
C ALA A 237 29.37 12.54 -17.77
N GLU A 238 29.35 13.54 -16.90
CA GLU A 238 30.46 13.85 -15.99
C GLU A 238 30.79 12.68 -15.05
N ALA A 239 29.73 12.05 -14.47
CA ALA A 239 29.87 10.90 -13.60
C ALA A 239 30.50 9.69 -14.34
N VAL A 240 30.04 9.41 -15.56
CA VAL A 240 30.64 8.35 -16.41
C VAL A 240 32.10 8.59 -16.70
N ASP A 241 32.50 9.81 -17.08
CA ASP A 241 33.89 10.13 -17.38
C ASP A 241 34.76 10.01 -16.13
N ARG A 242 34.31 10.45 -14.98
CA ARG A 242 35.03 10.33 -13.72
C ARG A 242 35.16 8.86 -13.27
N ILE A 243 34.08 8.05 -13.33
CA ILE A 243 34.12 6.63 -13.02
C ILE A 243 35.07 5.89 -13.97
N ARG A 244 35.01 6.18 -15.28
CA ARG A 244 35.91 5.63 -16.31
C ARG A 244 37.36 5.93 -15.97
N SER A 245 37.65 7.17 -15.63
CA SER A 245 39.03 7.60 -15.23
C SER A 245 39.50 6.80 -14.00
N LEU A 246 38.68 6.67 -12.97
CA LEU A 246 39.02 5.93 -11.75
C LEU A 246 39.27 4.43 -12.02
N ILE A 247 38.45 3.79 -12.85
CA ILE A 247 38.63 2.38 -13.22
C ILE A 247 39.92 2.19 -14.04
N THR A 248 40.20 3.07 -14.98
CA THR A 248 41.36 2.92 -15.87
C THR A 248 42.71 3.31 -15.23
N THR A 249 42.70 4.18 -14.21
CA THR A 249 43.91 4.60 -13.49
C THR A 249 44.32 3.66 -12.36
N SER A 250 43.39 2.84 -11.83
CA SER A 250 43.69 1.87 -10.78
C SER A 250 43.80 0.45 -11.35
N PRO A 251 45.01 -0.19 -11.33
CA PRO A 251 45.17 -1.54 -11.88
C PRO A 251 44.24 -2.60 -11.27
N SER A 252 43.92 -2.52 -9.97
CA SER A 252 43.01 -3.43 -9.30
C SER A 252 41.56 -3.28 -9.79
N LEU A 253 41.08 -2.03 -9.90
CA LEU A 253 39.73 -1.75 -10.41
C LEU A 253 39.62 -2.07 -11.90
N GLN A 254 40.66 -1.84 -12.69
CA GLN A 254 40.68 -2.14 -14.12
C GLN A 254 40.49 -3.63 -14.39
N VAL A 255 41.21 -4.49 -13.68
CA VAL A 255 41.10 -5.96 -13.85
C VAL A 255 39.70 -6.47 -13.41
N ALA A 256 39.16 -5.91 -12.36
CA ALA A 256 37.91 -6.39 -11.77
C ALA A 256 36.64 -5.85 -12.44
N TRP A 257 36.65 -4.57 -12.93
CA TRP A 257 35.45 -3.80 -13.28
C TRP A 257 35.45 -3.20 -14.69
N SER A 258 36.47 -3.51 -15.52
CA SER A 258 36.50 -3.09 -16.95
C SER A 258 35.23 -3.47 -17.74
N PRO A 259 34.52 -4.57 -17.49
CA PRO A 259 33.26 -4.87 -18.19
C PRO A 259 32.15 -3.82 -18.05
N LEU A 260 32.23 -2.91 -17.07
CA LEU A 260 31.34 -1.75 -16.98
C LEU A 260 31.48 -0.80 -18.18
N LEU A 261 32.62 -0.80 -18.81
CA LEU A 261 32.95 0.07 -19.97
C LEU A 261 32.67 -0.61 -21.31
N ASP A 262 32.16 -1.85 -21.32
CA ASP A 262 31.76 -2.57 -22.52
C ASP A 262 30.63 -1.86 -23.25
N LYS A 263 30.71 -1.84 -24.58
CA LYS A 263 29.73 -1.15 -25.42
C LYS A 263 28.37 -1.85 -25.41
N ARG A 264 27.33 -1.05 -25.21
CA ARG A 264 25.91 -1.40 -25.35
C ARG A 264 25.23 -0.38 -26.27
N PRO A 265 25.48 -0.47 -27.62
CA PRO A 265 25.04 0.54 -28.56
C PRO A 265 23.53 0.64 -28.70
N THR A 266 23.04 1.85 -29.00
CA THR A 266 21.67 2.11 -29.47
C THR A 266 21.74 2.87 -30.80
N GLU A 267 20.63 2.99 -31.52
CA GLU A 267 20.54 3.77 -32.76
C GLU A 267 20.99 5.24 -32.54
N LYS A 268 20.65 5.81 -31.37
CA LYS A 268 20.97 7.22 -31.02
C LYS A 268 22.38 7.39 -30.40
N ASN A 269 22.95 6.36 -29.78
CA ASN A 269 24.25 6.38 -29.15
C ASN A 269 25.04 5.08 -29.42
N PRO A 270 25.79 4.99 -30.54
CA PRO A 270 26.53 3.77 -30.90
C PRO A 270 27.72 3.46 -29.97
N ASN A 271 28.15 4.42 -29.14
CA ASN A 271 29.25 4.25 -28.20
C ASN A 271 28.81 4.11 -26.76
N ARG A 272 27.50 4.02 -26.49
CA ARG A 272 26.97 3.88 -25.14
C ARG A 272 27.59 2.67 -24.44
N THR A 273 28.09 2.85 -23.22
CA THR A 273 28.63 1.79 -22.36
C THR A 273 27.55 1.16 -21.49
N LEU A 274 27.85 0.01 -20.87
CA LEU A 274 26.99 -0.63 -19.87
C LEU A 274 26.78 0.30 -18.66
N LEU A 275 27.80 0.99 -18.21
CA LEU A 275 27.73 2.00 -17.17
C LEU A 275 26.76 3.13 -17.51
N GLU A 276 26.86 3.71 -18.72
CA GLU A 276 25.94 4.77 -19.18
C GLU A 276 24.50 4.29 -19.26
N LYS A 277 24.29 3.03 -19.70
CA LYS A 277 22.95 2.43 -19.70
C LYS A 277 22.35 2.46 -18.31
N HIS A 278 22.99 1.80 -17.35
CA HIS A 278 22.47 1.65 -16.00
C HIS A 278 22.41 2.97 -15.23
N LEU A 279 23.34 3.90 -15.45
CA LEU A 279 23.29 5.21 -14.83
C LEU A 279 22.11 6.04 -15.36
N THR A 280 21.81 5.94 -16.65
CA THR A 280 20.64 6.59 -17.23
C THR A 280 19.35 5.99 -16.65
N ASP A 281 19.26 4.66 -16.56
CA ASP A 281 18.13 3.96 -15.97
C ASP A 281 17.94 4.32 -14.50
N TYR A 282 19.01 4.36 -13.71
CA TYR A 282 18.99 4.76 -12.30
C TYR A 282 18.50 6.18 -12.08
N THR A 283 18.99 7.13 -12.87
CA THR A 283 18.66 8.55 -12.69
C THR A 283 17.31 8.96 -13.34
N ALA A 284 16.80 8.14 -14.27
CA ALA A 284 15.50 8.35 -14.89
C ALA A 284 14.34 7.79 -14.04
N ARG A 285 14.60 6.78 -13.23
CA ARG A 285 13.60 6.06 -12.43
C ARG A 285 13.78 6.39 -10.96
N ASN A 286 13.02 7.34 -10.44
CA ASN A 286 13.05 7.65 -9.01
C ASN A 286 12.20 6.70 -8.15
N THR A 287 11.36 5.87 -8.77
CA THR A 287 10.43 4.93 -8.09
C THR A 287 10.24 3.65 -8.91
N PHE A 288 10.04 2.52 -8.23
CA PHE A 288 9.64 1.23 -8.83
C PHE A 288 8.14 1.04 -8.70
N ASP A 289 7.34 1.96 -9.23
CA ASP A 289 5.90 1.76 -9.26
C ASP A 289 5.53 0.67 -10.27
N TYR A 290 4.51 -0.13 -9.94
CA TYR A 290 4.01 -1.21 -10.79
C TYR A 290 2.58 -0.91 -11.21
N PHE A 291 2.28 -1.24 -12.48
CA PHE A 291 0.91 -1.38 -12.94
C PHE A 291 0.62 -2.85 -13.18
N ILE A 292 -0.50 -3.34 -12.67
CA ILE A 292 -0.96 -4.71 -12.89
C ILE A 292 -2.38 -4.64 -13.47
N HIS A 293 -2.55 -5.16 -14.67
CA HIS A 293 -3.86 -5.15 -15.35
C HIS A 293 -4.81 -6.16 -14.68
N LYS A 294 -6.04 -5.74 -14.39
CA LYS A 294 -7.06 -6.59 -13.74
C LYS A 294 -7.46 -7.79 -14.61
N ASP A 295 -7.54 -7.61 -15.96
CA ASP A 295 -7.84 -8.66 -16.96
C ASP A 295 -7.13 -8.36 -18.31
N LEU A 296 -5.81 -8.52 -18.37
CA LEU A 296 -5.02 -8.24 -19.58
C LEU A 296 -5.41 -9.18 -20.74
N GLY A 297 -5.61 -10.46 -20.46
CA GLY A 297 -5.96 -11.44 -21.48
C GLY A 297 -7.28 -11.12 -22.17
N GLY A 298 -8.33 -10.81 -21.42
CA GLY A 298 -9.62 -10.41 -21.96
C GLY A 298 -9.55 -9.09 -22.74
N PHE A 299 -8.83 -8.10 -22.19
CA PHE A 299 -8.59 -6.83 -22.85
C PHE A 299 -7.91 -7.00 -24.20
N LEU A 300 -6.74 -7.63 -24.26
CA LEU A 300 -5.99 -7.78 -25.52
C LEU A 300 -6.73 -8.62 -26.58
N ARG A 301 -7.52 -9.64 -26.17
CA ARG A 301 -8.33 -10.41 -27.12
C ARG A 301 -9.43 -9.57 -27.77
N ARG A 302 -10.14 -8.72 -26.99
CA ARG A 302 -11.14 -7.79 -27.52
C ARG A 302 -10.52 -6.76 -28.47
N GLU A 303 -9.37 -6.22 -28.11
CA GLU A 303 -8.63 -5.26 -28.92
C GLU A 303 -8.05 -5.88 -30.19
N LEU A 304 -7.63 -7.16 -30.16
CA LEU A 304 -7.16 -7.90 -31.32
C LEU A 304 -8.27 -8.10 -32.36
N ASP A 305 -9.47 -8.51 -31.94
CA ASP A 305 -10.62 -8.66 -32.83
C ASP A 305 -10.99 -7.30 -33.47
N PHE A 306 -10.89 -6.22 -32.72
CA PHE A 306 -11.10 -4.88 -33.22
C PHE A 306 -9.99 -4.44 -34.19
N TYR A 307 -8.72 -4.71 -33.87
CA TYR A 307 -7.58 -4.39 -34.73
C TYR A 307 -7.69 -5.14 -36.07
N ILE A 308 -8.03 -6.41 -36.04
CA ILE A 308 -8.20 -7.23 -37.24
C ILE A 308 -9.31 -6.63 -38.13
N LYS A 309 -10.45 -6.25 -37.55
CA LYS A 309 -11.58 -5.67 -38.31
C LYS A 309 -11.28 -4.31 -38.96
N ASN A 310 -10.44 -3.50 -38.34
CA ASN A 310 -10.24 -2.12 -38.77
C ASN A 310 -8.89 -1.85 -39.48
N GLU A 311 -7.86 -2.65 -39.20
CA GLU A 311 -6.51 -2.41 -39.69
C GLU A 311 -5.98 -3.54 -40.61
N VAL A 312 -6.57 -4.73 -40.52
CA VAL A 312 -6.18 -5.88 -41.33
C VAL A 312 -7.24 -6.16 -42.37
N MET A 313 -8.52 -6.04 -42.07
CA MET A 313 -9.61 -6.39 -42.96
C MET A 313 -10.38 -5.15 -43.42
N HIS A 314 -10.12 -4.70 -44.67
CA HIS A 314 -10.88 -3.62 -45.27
C HIS A 314 -11.97 -4.22 -46.17
N LEU A 315 -13.25 -3.86 -45.95
CA LEU A 315 -14.39 -4.37 -46.72
C LEU A 315 -14.29 -3.97 -48.21
N ASP A 316 -13.77 -2.78 -48.52
CA ASP A 316 -13.56 -2.30 -49.88
C ASP A 316 -12.56 -3.15 -50.65
N ASP A 317 -11.59 -3.75 -49.98
CA ASP A 317 -10.61 -4.69 -50.59
C ASP A 317 -11.24 -6.03 -50.90
N ILE A 318 -12.28 -6.45 -50.15
CA ILE A 318 -13.00 -7.70 -50.37
C ILE A 318 -13.98 -7.60 -51.55
N GLU A 319 -14.65 -6.47 -51.71
CA GLU A 319 -15.66 -6.25 -52.79
C GLU A 319 -15.00 -6.10 -54.17
N ASN A 320 -13.78 -5.57 -54.24
CA ASN A 320 -13.10 -5.22 -55.46
C ASN A 320 -12.05 -6.27 -55.92
N GLU A 321 -11.78 -7.31 -55.12
CA GLU A 321 -10.67 -8.22 -55.39
C GLU A 321 -11.11 -9.62 -55.84
N SER A 322 -10.26 -10.27 -56.61
CA SER A 322 -10.46 -11.68 -57.06
C SER A 322 -10.46 -12.67 -55.88
N ALA A 323 -11.23 -13.73 -55.93
CA ALA A 323 -11.38 -14.75 -54.91
C ALA A 323 -10.03 -15.29 -54.36
N PRO A 324 -8.94 -15.44 -55.12
CA PRO A 324 -7.64 -15.86 -54.56
C PRO A 324 -7.02 -14.88 -53.58
N ARG A 325 -7.22 -13.57 -53.72
CA ARG A 325 -6.70 -12.58 -52.78
C ARG A 325 -7.49 -12.57 -51.46
N VAL A 326 -8.79 -12.80 -51.53
CA VAL A 326 -9.63 -12.96 -50.33
C VAL A 326 -9.18 -14.15 -49.47
N GLU A 327 -8.85 -15.27 -50.15
CA GLU A 327 -8.35 -16.47 -49.47
C GLU A 327 -6.99 -16.24 -48.83
N GLN A 328 -6.06 -15.54 -49.49
CA GLN A 328 -4.76 -15.14 -48.92
C GLN A 328 -4.93 -14.23 -47.69
N TYR A 329 -5.91 -13.32 -47.75
CA TYR A 329 -6.27 -12.44 -46.63
C TYR A 329 -6.73 -13.24 -45.38
N LEU A 330 -7.63 -14.23 -45.61
CA LEU A 330 -8.09 -15.11 -44.55
C LEU A 330 -6.98 -15.94 -43.92
N ALA A 331 -6.00 -16.39 -44.72
CA ALA A 331 -4.82 -17.08 -44.20
C ALA A 331 -3.99 -16.21 -43.25
N LYS A 332 -3.71 -14.98 -43.68
CA LYS A 332 -2.99 -14.00 -42.83
C LYS A 332 -3.75 -13.72 -41.51
N ILE A 333 -5.06 -13.49 -41.59
CA ILE A 333 -5.91 -13.26 -40.40
C ILE A 333 -5.85 -14.46 -39.44
N LYS A 334 -5.93 -15.71 -39.98
CA LYS A 334 -5.82 -16.91 -39.17
C LYS A 334 -4.44 -17.00 -38.48
N ALA A 335 -3.36 -16.71 -39.24
CA ALA A 335 -2.01 -16.71 -38.67
C ALA A 335 -1.84 -15.62 -37.59
N ILE A 336 -2.24 -14.39 -37.90
CA ILE A 336 -2.20 -13.28 -36.91
C ILE A 336 -2.96 -13.68 -35.62
N ARG A 337 -4.20 -14.16 -35.77
CA ARG A 337 -5.06 -14.48 -34.62
C ARG A 337 -4.48 -15.62 -33.79
N ARG A 338 -4.02 -16.71 -34.46
CA ARG A 338 -3.45 -17.86 -33.74
C ARG A 338 -2.20 -17.49 -32.93
N ILE A 339 -1.27 -16.77 -33.55
CA ILE A 339 -0.02 -16.40 -32.87
C ILE A 339 -0.24 -15.32 -31.83
N ALA A 340 -1.07 -14.31 -32.15
CA ALA A 340 -1.40 -13.27 -31.18
C ALA A 340 -2.07 -13.84 -29.91
N HIS A 341 -2.99 -14.81 -30.05
CA HIS A 341 -3.61 -15.47 -28.90
C HIS A 341 -2.57 -16.15 -28.01
N LYS A 342 -1.60 -16.89 -28.57
CA LYS A 342 -0.54 -17.53 -27.79
C LYS A 342 0.34 -16.52 -27.05
N ILE A 343 0.68 -15.40 -27.70
CA ILE A 343 1.41 -14.31 -27.06
C ILE A 343 0.57 -13.71 -25.93
N ILE A 344 -0.72 -13.47 -26.17
CA ILE A 344 -1.66 -12.95 -25.17
C ILE A 344 -1.80 -13.93 -24.00
N ASP A 345 -1.85 -15.25 -24.24
CA ASP A 345 -1.95 -16.26 -23.19
C ASP A 345 -0.74 -16.19 -22.23
N PHE A 346 0.48 -16.05 -22.79
CA PHE A 346 1.68 -15.92 -21.98
C PHE A 346 1.74 -14.59 -21.22
N LEU A 347 1.38 -13.48 -21.85
CA LEU A 347 1.26 -12.18 -21.18
C LEU A 347 0.21 -12.20 -20.07
N ALA A 348 -0.94 -12.82 -20.34
CA ALA A 348 -1.99 -13.00 -19.33
C ALA A 348 -1.52 -13.87 -18.15
N GLN A 349 -0.68 -14.89 -18.39
CA GLN A 349 -0.08 -15.70 -17.33
C GLN A 349 0.81 -14.84 -16.42
N ILE A 350 1.70 -14.01 -17.00
CA ILE A 350 2.59 -13.13 -16.24
C ILE A 350 1.76 -12.16 -15.39
N GLU A 351 0.77 -11.51 -16.01
CA GLU A 351 -0.05 -10.49 -15.34
C GLU A 351 -0.94 -11.09 -14.25
N ASN A 352 -1.61 -12.22 -14.53
CA ASN A 352 -2.41 -12.94 -13.54
C ASN A 352 -1.56 -13.45 -12.36
N PHE A 353 -0.32 -13.84 -12.62
CA PHE A 353 0.61 -14.25 -11.58
C PHE A 353 0.98 -13.06 -10.69
N GLN A 354 1.33 -11.91 -11.27
CA GLN A 354 1.59 -10.68 -10.51
C GLN A 354 0.36 -10.22 -9.73
N LYS A 355 -0.84 -10.27 -10.34
CA LYS A 355 -2.12 -9.98 -9.69
C LYS A 355 -2.35 -10.90 -8.47
N LYS A 356 -2.11 -12.20 -8.61
CA LYS A 356 -2.21 -13.17 -7.51
C LYS A 356 -1.26 -12.81 -6.36
N LEU A 357 -0.02 -12.40 -6.65
CA LEU A 357 0.95 -11.98 -5.66
C LEU A 357 0.54 -10.67 -4.97
N TRP A 358 -0.03 -9.74 -5.70
CA TRP A 358 -0.54 -8.47 -5.15
C TRP A 358 -1.73 -8.69 -4.22
N LEU A 359 -2.71 -9.44 -4.67
CA LEU A 359 -3.94 -9.71 -3.92
C LEU A 359 -3.75 -10.70 -2.75
N LYS A 360 -2.69 -11.51 -2.77
CA LYS A 360 -2.32 -12.36 -1.64
C LYS A 360 -2.26 -11.53 -0.36
N LYS A 361 -2.96 -11.96 0.70
CA LYS A 361 -2.82 -11.36 2.02
C LYS A 361 -1.39 -11.52 2.53
N LYS A 362 -0.83 -10.47 3.11
CA LYS A 362 0.59 -10.41 3.48
C LYS A 362 0.86 -11.05 4.83
N PHE A 363 2.07 -11.59 5.00
CA PHE A 363 2.51 -12.03 6.31
C PHE A 363 2.70 -10.84 7.25
N VAL A 364 2.39 -11.03 8.52
CA VAL A 364 2.87 -10.16 9.59
C VAL A 364 4.35 -10.50 9.82
N VAL A 365 5.23 -9.55 9.52
CA VAL A 365 6.68 -9.71 9.70
C VAL A 365 7.04 -9.55 11.16
N GLU A 366 6.43 -8.58 11.85
CA GLU A 366 6.73 -8.25 13.22
C GLU A 366 5.47 -7.78 13.96
N THR A 367 5.30 -8.27 15.20
CA THR A 367 4.28 -7.83 16.14
C THR A 367 4.93 -7.29 17.40
N GLN A 368 4.68 -6.01 17.72
CA GLN A 368 5.20 -5.36 18.94
C GLN A 368 4.07 -4.66 19.68
N TYR A 369 4.31 -4.44 20.98
CA TYR A 369 3.38 -3.76 21.86
C TYR A 369 4.08 -2.62 22.60
N CYS A 370 3.37 -1.51 22.73
CA CYS A 370 3.73 -0.40 23.61
C CYS A 370 2.72 -0.37 24.76
N ILE A 371 3.17 -0.67 25.98
CA ILE A 371 2.30 -0.85 27.15
C ILE A 371 2.75 0.11 28.24
N THR A 372 1.81 0.82 28.86
CA THR A 372 2.11 1.75 29.96
C THR A 372 2.40 0.99 31.25
N LEU A 373 3.24 1.57 32.12
CA LEU A 373 3.64 0.97 33.37
C LEU A 373 2.47 0.71 34.34
N ASP A 374 1.47 1.56 34.37
CA ASP A 374 0.26 1.35 35.20
C ASP A 374 -0.43 0.02 34.86
N ARG A 375 -0.45 -0.35 33.58
CA ARG A 375 -1.03 -1.63 33.12
C ARG A 375 -0.18 -2.81 33.54
N ILE A 376 1.16 -2.68 33.55
CA ILE A 376 2.09 -3.71 34.03
C ILE A 376 1.97 -3.86 35.55
N PHE A 377 1.91 -2.76 36.29
CA PHE A 377 1.71 -2.79 37.73
C PHE A 377 0.34 -3.36 38.16
N ALA A 378 -0.66 -3.32 37.28
CA ALA A 378 -1.98 -3.89 37.53
C ALA A 378 -2.05 -5.43 37.31
N ILE A 379 -0.95 -6.09 36.92
CA ILE A 379 -0.89 -7.55 36.80
C ILE A 379 -1.06 -8.18 38.19
N GLU A 380 -2.04 -9.07 38.33
CA GLU A 380 -2.41 -9.69 39.61
C GLU A 380 -1.35 -10.69 40.10
N ASP A 381 -0.73 -11.46 39.19
CA ASP A 381 0.33 -12.41 39.51
C ASP A 381 1.60 -11.65 39.90
N GLU A 382 1.90 -11.63 41.20
CA GLU A 382 3.04 -10.92 41.77
C GLU A 382 4.39 -11.42 41.24
N GLU A 383 4.56 -12.73 41.05
CA GLU A 383 5.80 -13.33 40.53
C GLU A 383 6.08 -12.87 39.10
N THR A 384 5.06 -12.87 38.24
CA THR A 384 5.18 -12.38 36.88
C THR A 384 5.42 -10.88 36.83
N ARG A 385 4.66 -10.10 37.64
CA ARG A 385 4.81 -8.65 37.71
C ARG A 385 6.22 -8.23 38.10
N ASP A 386 6.74 -8.82 39.16
CA ASP A 386 8.08 -8.50 39.71
C ASP A 386 9.17 -8.89 38.72
N TRP A 387 9.08 -10.07 38.12
CA TRP A 387 9.97 -10.50 37.06
C TRP A 387 10.02 -9.56 35.85
N LEU A 388 8.86 -9.06 35.41
CA LEU A 388 8.76 -8.07 34.32
C LEU A 388 9.42 -6.75 34.71
N ILE A 389 9.16 -6.25 35.93
CA ILE A 389 9.72 -4.99 36.43
C ILE A 389 11.24 -5.06 36.56
N GLU A 390 11.79 -6.17 37.05
CA GLU A 390 13.26 -6.39 37.12
C GLU A 390 13.91 -6.29 35.74
N ARG A 391 13.29 -6.93 34.73
CA ARG A 391 13.75 -6.87 33.34
C ARG A 391 13.66 -5.48 32.73
N ILE A 392 12.62 -4.72 33.04
CA ILE A 392 12.45 -3.33 32.59
C ILE A 392 13.55 -2.45 33.19
N ILE A 393 13.84 -2.59 34.48
CA ILE A 393 14.90 -1.85 35.18
C ILE A 393 16.28 -2.15 34.59
N ALA A 394 16.54 -3.40 34.23
CA ALA A 394 17.80 -3.84 33.68
C ALA A 394 18.01 -3.51 32.19
N ASN A 395 16.98 -3.00 31.46
CA ASN A 395 17.05 -2.80 30.03
C ASN A 395 17.55 -1.39 29.63
N ASP A 396 18.81 -1.33 29.19
CA ASP A 396 19.44 -0.06 28.78
C ASP A 396 18.81 0.54 27.51
N ALA A 397 18.38 -0.27 26.53
CA ALA A 397 17.77 0.20 25.30
C ALA A 397 16.41 0.90 25.55
N GLN A 398 15.59 0.35 26.46
CA GLN A 398 14.36 0.97 26.90
C GLN A 398 14.63 2.28 27.65
N ARG A 399 15.66 2.32 28.47
CA ARG A 399 16.09 3.53 29.19
C ARG A 399 16.54 4.62 28.20
N GLU A 400 17.36 4.28 27.20
CA GLU A 400 17.83 5.20 26.17
C GLU A 400 16.64 5.80 25.39
N GLU A 401 15.64 5.00 25.08
CA GLU A 401 14.41 5.49 24.44
C GLU A 401 13.67 6.50 25.33
N TRP A 402 13.51 6.22 26.61
CA TRP A 402 12.83 7.13 27.55
C TRP A 402 13.58 8.44 27.72
N VAL A 403 14.91 8.42 27.83
CA VAL A 403 15.74 9.65 27.87
C VAL A 403 15.54 10.47 26.59
N ARG A 404 15.63 9.82 25.44
CA ARG A 404 15.50 10.50 24.15
C ARG A 404 14.11 11.08 23.92
N LEU A 405 13.05 10.33 24.22
CA LEU A 405 11.66 10.75 23.93
C LEU A 405 11.08 11.68 24.98
N PHE A 406 11.38 11.45 26.27
CA PHE A 406 10.69 12.09 27.37
C PHE A 406 11.57 13.02 28.20
N ALA A 407 12.84 13.21 27.83
CA ALA A 407 13.81 14.05 28.51
C ALA A 407 13.89 13.77 30.04
N ILE A 408 13.92 12.49 30.41
CA ILE A 408 13.81 12.01 31.80
C ILE A 408 14.96 12.54 32.68
N ASP A 409 16.18 12.68 32.16
CA ASP A 409 17.35 13.20 32.91
C ASP A 409 17.13 14.63 33.39
N GLU A 410 16.40 15.46 32.64
CA GLU A 410 16.11 16.85 33.03
C GLU A 410 14.99 16.93 34.05
N LEU A 411 13.96 16.09 33.99
CA LEU A 411 12.89 16.01 34.99
C LEU A 411 13.45 15.62 36.37
N THR A 412 14.47 14.76 36.41
CA THR A 412 15.13 14.32 37.65
C THR A 412 16.08 15.38 38.18
N ALA A 413 16.67 16.23 37.34
CA ALA A 413 17.51 17.36 37.77
C ALA A 413 16.66 18.44 38.50
N GLU A 414 15.47 18.81 38.01
CA GLU A 414 14.56 19.74 38.70
C GLU A 414 14.03 19.18 40.03
N ASP A 415 13.69 17.87 40.07
CA ASP A 415 13.27 17.21 41.29
C ASP A 415 14.44 17.11 42.30
N ALA A 416 15.67 16.93 41.81
CA ALA A 416 16.88 16.94 42.61
C ALA A 416 17.18 18.36 43.18
N GLU A 417 16.96 19.42 42.41
CA GLU A 417 17.10 20.81 42.89
C GLU A 417 16.07 21.20 43.95
N LYS A 418 14.82 20.76 43.77
CA LYS A 418 13.77 20.95 44.78
C LYS A 418 14.06 20.22 46.10
N ARG A 419 14.77 19.08 46.05
CA ARG A 419 15.26 18.33 47.23
C ARG A 419 16.58 18.91 47.77
N ARG A 420 17.47 19.47 46.91
CA ARG A 420 18.72 20.11 47.29
C ARG A 420 18.52 21.35 48.17
N GLY A 421 17.37 22.03 48.12
CA GLY A 421 17.03 23.11 49.03
C GLY A 421 16.86 22.69 50.48
N LYS A 422 16.90 21.39 50.81
CA LYS A 422 16.70 20.87 52.17
C LYS A 422 17.91 20.18 52.88
N ASN A 423 19.02 19.84 52.15
CA ASN A 423 20.17 19.21 52.79
C ASN A 423 21.52 19.61 52.15
N LYS A 424 22.28 20.46 52.83
CA LYS A 424 23.56 21.02 52.34
C LYS A 424 24.79 20.09 52.54
N GLU A 425 24.69 19.00 53.31
CA GLU A 425 25.84 18.19 53.69
C GLU A 425 26.17 16.94 52.81
N GLN A 426 25.32 16.61 51.81
CA GLN A 426 25.62 15.46 50.89
C GLN A 426 26.21 15.87 49.54
N ASN A 427 26.54 17.13 49.32
CA ASN A 427 26.92 17.66 48.01
C ASN A 427 28.41 17.46 47.62
N GLU A 428 29.30 17.14 48.55
CA GLU A 428 30.71 17.00 48.22
C GLU A 428 31.07 15.57 47.67
N LEU A 429 30.26 14.56 47.98
CA LEU A 429 30.49 13.18 47.51
C LEU A 429 30.04 12.95 46.06
N PHE A 430 29.03 13.67 45.59
CA PHE A 430 28.49 13.58 44.26
C PHE A 430 29.28 14.33 43.18
N SER A 431 30.00 15.39 43.55
CA SER A 431 30.84 16.16 42.66
C SER A 431 32.09 15.37 42.21
N ALA A 432 32.59 14.42 43.03
CA ALA A 432 33.73 13.57 42.68
C ALA A 432 33.41 12.40 41.74
N LEU A 433 32.15 11.97 41.68
CA LEU A 433 31.66 10.90 40.82
C LEU A 433 31.32 11.36 39.39
N SER A 434 31.08 12.65 39.18
CA SER A 434 30.75 13.20 37.87
C SER A 434 31.94 13.42 36.91
N ALA A 435 33.18 13.19 37.42
CA ALA A 435 34.41 13.38 36.64
C ALA A 435 34.88 12.11 35.88
N SER A 436 34.19 10.98 36.04
CA SER A 436 34.53 9.75 35.31
C SER A 436 33.63 9.58 34.12
N SER A 437 34.20 9.67 32.91
CA SER A 437 33.55 9.56 31.58
C SER A 437 32.98 8.18 31.23
N ALA A 438 32.73 7.32 32.23
CA ALA A 438 32.21 5.94 32.03
C ALA A 438 30.77 5.73 32.56
N VAL A 439 30.15 6.72 33.22
CA VAL A 439 28.78 6.60 33.72
C VAL A 439 27.86 7.39 32.83
N LYS A 440 27.21 6.70 31.90
CA LYS A 440 26.33 7.28 30.87
C LYS A 440 25.02 7.84 31.46
N TYR A 441 24.62 7.44 32.68
CA TYR A 441 23.38 7.85 33.33
C TYR A 441 23.57 8.12 34.84
N SER A 442 23.07 9.26 35.33
CA SER A 442 23.29 9.71 36.70
C SER A 442 22.29 9.16 37.74
N ILE A 443 21.25 8.43 37.32
CA ILE A 443 20.19 7.93 38.24
C ILE A 443 19.87 6.48 37.92
N PRO A 444 19.97 5.55 38.93
CA PRO A 444 19.49 4.18 38.76
C PRO A 444 17.96 4.17 38.64
N LEU A 445 17.42 3.40 37.68
CA LEU A 445 15.98 3.12 37.65
C LEU A 445 15.63 2.30 38.91
N THR A 446 14.65 2.77 39.65
CA THR A 446 14.11 2.06 40.83
C THR A 446 12.63 1.82 40.67
N VAL A 447 12.08 0.90 41.45
CA VAL A 447 10.62 0.64 41.45
C VAL A 447 9.85 1.90 41.81
N GLU A 448 10.34 2.70 42.78
CA GLU A 448 9.73 3.97 43.17
C GLU A 448 9.72 4.99 42.03
N PHE A 449 10.82 5.01 41.22
CA PHE A 449 10.89 5.91 40.04
C PHE A 449 9.84 5.52 39.02
N LEU A 450 9.67 4.22 38.73
CA LEU A 450 8.68 3.69 37.79
C LEU A 450 7.25 3.91 38.29
N THR A 451 6.99 3.62 39.55
CA THR A 451 5.65 3.84 40.19
C THR A 451 5.21 5.30 40.18
N ALA A 452 6.17 6.23 40.29
CA ALA A 452 5.89 7.66 40.19
C ALA A 452 5.56 8.15 38.76
N ARG A 453 5.74 7.28 37.74
CA ARG A 453 5.55 7.61 36.30
C ARG A 453 4.74 6.53 35.58
N PRO A 454 3.48 6.33 35.94
CA PRO A 454 2.66 5.19 35.49
C PRO A 454 2.39 5.21 33.98
N THR A 455 2.47 6.38 33.34
CA THR A 455 2.25 6.53 31.89
C THR A 455 3.51 6.35 31.03
N LEU A 456 4.67 5.98 31.62
CA LEU A 456 5.83 5.58 30.84
C LEU A 456 5.49 4.35 30.00
N VAL A 457 5.90 4.41 28.74
CA VAL A 457 5.59 3.38 27.75
C VAL A 457 6.75 2.39 27.64
N VAL A 458 6.49 1.13 27.91
CA VAL A 458 7.40 -0.01 27.67
C VAL A 458 7.16 -0.52 26.27
N ASP A 459 8.21 -0.58 25.44
CA ASP A 459 8.16 -1.09 24.06
C ASP A 459 8.78 -2.48 23.98
N THR A 460 7.97 -3.47 23.61
CA THR A 460 8.42 -4.88 23.56
C THR A 460 9.54 -5.13 22.55
N ARG A 461 9.78 -4.25 21.58
CA ARG A 461 10.91 -4.38 20.64
C ARG A 461 12.29 -4.32 21.30
N HIS A 462 12.39 -3.78 22.51
CA HIS A 462 13.62 -3.72 23.27
C HIS A 462 13.87 -4.98 24.11
N PHE A 463 12.96 -5.95 24.10
CA PHE A 463 12.98 -7.16 24.91
C PHE A 463 12.97 -8.43 24.05
N ASP A 464 13.32 -9.56 24.68
CA ASP A 464 13.25 -10.87 24.06
C ASP A 464 11.81 -11.41 23.96
N GLU A 465 11.62 -12.46 23.16
CA GLU A 465 10.31 -13.09 22.96
C GLU A 465 9.72 -13.64 24.27
N ALA A 466 10.56 -14.13 25.19
CA ALA A 466 10.11 -14.64 26.47
C ALA A 466 9.46 -13.55 27.33
N PHE A 467 10.04 -12.35 27.34
CA PHE A 467 9.45 -11.18 28.01
C PHE A 467 8.10 -10.83 27.40
N LYS A 468 8.04 -10.74 26.07
CA LYS A 468 6.80 -10.38 25.34
C LYS A 468 5.68 -11.38 25.65
N LEU A 469 5.96 -12.67 25.55
CA LEU A 469 4.96 -13.71 25.78
C LEU A 469 4.46 -13.73 27.22
N ARG A 470 5.37 -13.64 28.23
CA ARG A 470 4.98 -13.62 29.63
C ARG A 470 4.15 -12.39 29.96
N LEU A 471 4.48 -11.23 29.35
CA LEU A 471 3.68 -10.02 29.48
C LEU A 471 2.28 -10.18 28.87
N LEU A 472 2.17 -10.73 27.65
CA LEU A 472 0.89 -10.93 26.98
C LEU A 472 0.02 -11.99 27.68
N ALA A 473 0.60 -13.06 28.19
CA ALA A 473 -0.13 -14.08 28.95
C ALA A 473 -0.76 -13.50 30.24
N ALA A 474 -0.14 -12.49 30.84
CA ALA A 474 -0.65 -11.83 32.03
C ALA A 474 -1.74 -10.76 31.75
N ILE A 475 -2.06 -10.47 30.49
CA ILE A 475 -3.08 -9.49 30.11
C ILE A 475 -4.24 -10.20 29.44
N PRO A 476 -5.39 -10.41 30.13
CA PRO A 476 -6.57 -11.03 29.51
C PRO A 476 -7.22 -10.07 28.51
N ASP A 477 -7.95 -10.62 27.55
CA ASP A 477 -8.68 -9.89 26.51
C ASP A 477 -7.80 -8.83 25.76
N ILE A 478 -6.57 -9.23 25.39
CA ILE A 478 -5.54 -8.32 24.85
C ILE A 478 -6.01 -7.45 23.69
N ASP A 479 -6.82 -7.96 22.76
CA ASP A 479 -7.36 -7.17 21.65
C ASP A 479 -8.45 -6.18 22.12
N GLU A 480 -9.21 -6.50 23.17
CA GLU A 480 -10.19 -5.59 23.74
C GLU A 480 -9.50 -4.48 24.57
N GLU A 481 -8.43 -4.81 25.27
CA GLU A 481 -7.62 -3.85 26.03
C GLU A 481 -6.71 -2.98 25.14
N THR A 482 -6.50 -3.38 23.86
CA THR A 482 -5.72 -2.58 22.89
C THR A 482 -6.51 -1.35 22.45
N ASP A 483 -5.97 -0.16 22.72
CA ASP A 483 -6.58 1.14 22.42
C ASP A 483 -6.27 1.60 20.97
N GLY A 484 -5.07 1.29 20.47
CA GLY A 484 -4.61 1.69 19.16
C GLY A 484 -3.85 0.60 18.42
N LEU A 485 -4.11 0.46 17.12
CA LEU A 485 -3.42 -0.43 16.19
C LEU A 485 -2.65 0.41 15.17
N LEU A 486 -1.33 0.28 15.15
CA LEU A 486 -0.42 0.97 14.25
C LEU A 486 0.17 -0.03 13.26
N ILE A 487 0.08 0.23 11.97
CA ILE A 487 0.48 -0.72 10.93
C ILE A 487 1.46 -0.06 9.96
N HIS A 488 2.71 -0.55 9.96
CA HIS A 488 3.70 -0.16 8.97
C HIS A 488 3.54 -1.05 7.74
N SER A 489 2.86 -0.52 6.74
CA SER A 489 2.53 -1.24 5.50
C SER A 489 2.03 -0.29 4.42
N GLU A 490 2.07 -0.74 3.20
CA GLU A 490 1.23 -0.21 2.13
C GLU A 490 -0.25 -0.41 2.53
N ASN A 491 -1.08 0.63 2.35
CA ASN A 491 -2.42 0.66 2.94
C ASN A 491 -3.40 -0.36 2.32
N PHE A 492 -3.34 -0.65 1.02
CA PHE A 492 -4.15 -1.71 0.41
C PHE A 492 -3.88 -3.07 1.06
N GLN A 493 -2.60 -3.38 1.35
CA GLN A 493 -2.21 -4.64 1.97
C GLN A 493 -2.72 -4.75 3.41
N ALA A 494 -2.63 -3.66 4.18
CA ALA A 494 -3.18 -3.61 5.53
C ALA A 494 -4.70 -3.79 5.52
N LEU A 495 -5.41 -3.04 4.68
CA LEU A 495 -6.87 -3.13 4.55
C LEU A 495 -7.33 -4.54 4.14
N ASN A 496 -6.60 -5.19 3.22
CA ASN A 496 -6.89 -6.55 2.77
C ASN A 496 -6.69 -7.61 3.87
N LEU A 497 -5.55 -7.56 4.59
CA LEU A 497 -5.26 -8.54 5.66
C LEU A 497 -6.28 -8.46 6.79
N LEU A 498 -6.63 -7.25 7.22
CA LEU A 498 -7.47 -7.02 8.40
C LEU A 498 -8.98 -7.02 8.09
N LEU A 499 -9.37 -7.23 6.83
CA LEU A 499 -10.77 -7.14 6.39
C LEU A 499 -11.69 -8.06 7.21
N GLU A 500 -11.32 -9.33 7.38
CA GLU A 500 -12.16 -10.30 8.11
C GLU A 500 -12.41 -9.86 9.58
N ARG A 501 -11.43 -9.19 10.18
CA ARG A 501 -11.49 -8.74 11.56
C ARG A 501 -12.32 -7.49 11.76
N TYR A 502 -12.34 -6.57 10.80
CA TYR A 502 -12.92 -5.22 10.95
C TYR A 502 -14.06 -4.92 10.00
N LYS A 503 -14.47 -5.88 9.15
CA LYS A 503 -15.60 -5.71 8.21
C LYS A 503 -16.85 -5.26 8.95
N GLY A 504 -17.43 -4.11 8.52
CA GLY A 504 -18.64 -3.55 9.09
C GLY A 504 -18.50 -3.06 10.55
N GLN A 505 -17.29 -2.73 11.04
CA GLN A 505 -17.07 -2.33 12.43
C GLN A 505 -16.59 -0.88 12.61
N VAL A 506 -16.06 -0.25 11.57
CA VAL A 506 -15.51 1.10 11.64
C VAL A 506 -16.60 2.15 11.54
N GLN A 507 -16.64 3.08 12.51
CA GLN A 507 -17.62 4.16 12.53
C GLN A 507 -17.16 5.38 11.75
N CYS A 508 -15.87 5.72 11.81
CA CYS A 508 -15.30 6.89 11.14
C CYS A 508 -14.04 6.52 10.38
N ILE A 509 -14.02 6.86 9.11
CA ILE A 509 -12.80 6.91 8.32
C ILE A 509 -12.46 8.40 8.14
N TYR A 510 -11.26 8.81 8.55
CA TYR A 510 -10.69 10.10 8.20
C TYR A 510 -9.37 9.85 7.48
N ILE A 511 -9.20 10.39 6.28
CA ILE A 511 -7.98 10.26 5.50
C ILE A 511 -7.57 11.58 4.86
N ASP A 512 -6.26 11.75 4.72
CA ASP A 512 -5.59 12.88 4.09
C ASP A 512 -4.61 12.36 3.03
N PRO A 513 -5.12 11.92 1.85
CA PRO A 513 -4.29 11.34 0.81
C PRO A 513 -3.37 12.40 0.17
N PRO A 514 -2.31 12.02 -0.56
CA PRO A 514 -1.51 12.96 -1.35
C PRO A 514 -2.38 13.81 -2.28
N TYR A 515 -2.14 15.13 -2.32
CA TYR A 515 -2.96 16.08 -3.08
C TYR A 515 -2.66 16.14 -4.57
N ASN A 516 -1.67 15.40 -5.02
CA ASN A 516 -1.30 15.30 -6.43
C ASN A 516 -0.93 16.66 -7.07
N THR A 517 -0.26 17.53 -6.32
CA THR A 517 0.03 18.91 -6.74
C THR A 517 1.22 19.02 -7.71
N GLY A 518 1.92 17.93 -8.03
CA GLY A 518 3.16 17.94 -8.80
C GLY A 518 4.37 18.50 -8.04
N SER A 519 4.15 19.09 -6.86
CA SER A 519 5.17 19.51 -5.90
C SER A 519 5.20 18.58 -4.67
N ASP A 520 4.27 17.65 -4.59
CA ASP A 520 4.23 16.59 -3.61
C ASP A 520 5.36 15.58 -3.92
N GLU A 521 5.87 14.92 -2.91
CA GLU A 521 6.89 13.88 -3.06
C GLU A 521 6.36 12.62 -3.75
N PHE A 522 5.06 12.60 -4.08
CA PHE A 522 4.38 11.51 -4.75
C PHE A 522 4.64 11.58 -6.26
N VAL A 523 5.76 11.02 -6.68
CA VAL A 523 6.16 10.96 -8.10
C VAL A 523 5.52 9.73 -8.73
N TYR A 524 4.85 9.91 -9.87
CA TYR A 524 4.28 8.84 -10.68
C TYR A 524 5.25 8.41 -11.78
N ARG A 525 5.23 7.11 -12.09
CA ARG A 525 6.06 6.53 -13.16
C ARG A 525 5.63 7.00 -14.56
N ASP A 526 4.36 7.31 -14.74
CA ASP A 526 3.75 7.65 -16.02
C ASP A 526 3.35 9.13 -16.13
N ASP A 527 2.99 9.55 -17.37
CA ASP A 527 2.47 10.90 -17.65
C ASP A 527 0.98 11.06 -17.24
N TYR A 528 0.34 10.01 -16.69
CA TYR A 528 -1.09 9.96 -16.33
C TYR A 528 -1.32 10.19 -14.85
N GLN A 529 -0.75 11.23 -14.30
CA GLN A 529 -0.77 11.57 -12.88
C GLN A 529 -2.17 11.46 -12.23
N HIS A 530 -3.20 12.07 -12.83
CA HIS A 530 -4.57 12.00 -12.31
C HIS A 530 -5.18 10.60 -12.41
N SER A 531 -4.92 9.89 -13.50
CA SER A 531 -5.44 8.55 -13.75
C SER A 531 -4.86 7.52 -12.77
N SER A 532 -3.54 7.54 -12.56
CA SER A 532 -2.84 6.67 -11.61
C SER A 532 -3.29 6.93 -10.18
N TRP A 533 -3.47 8.21 -9.81
CA TRP A 533 -4.01 8.61 -8.52
C TRP A 533 -5.44 8.09 -8.30
N LEU A 534 -6.31 8.20 -9.32
CA LEU A 534 -7.68 7.68 -9.24
C LEU A 534 -7.70 6.15 -9.08
N SER A 535 -6.85 5.40 -9.81
CA SER A 535 -6.74 3.94 -9.66
C SER A 535 -6.28 3.55 -8.25
N MET A 536 -5.27 4.26 -7.70
CA MET A 536 -4.82 4.08 -6.33
C MET A 536 -5.95 4.31 -5.33
N MET A 537 -6.66 5.42 -5.43
CA MET A 537 -7.72 5.80 -4.49
C MET A 537 -8.94 4.89 -4.59
N HIS A 538 -9.33 4.46 -5.80
CA HIS A 538 -10.48 3.58 -6.02
C HIS A 538 -10.42 2.34 -5.13
N ASP A 539 -9.33 1.59 -5.22
CA ASP A 539 -9.21 0.30 -4.54
C ASP A 539 -9.22 0.47 -3.00
N ARG A 540 -8.61 1.55 -2.48
CA ARG A 540 -8.57 1.83 -1.03
C ARG A 540 -9.92 2.32 -0.50
N LEU A 541 -10.62 3.14 -1.27
CA LEU A 541 -11.98 3.58 -0.92
C LEU A 541 -12.98 2.43 -0.94
N ALA A 542 -12.84 1.49 -1.89
CA ALA A 542 -13.68 0.31 -1.96
C ALA A 542 -13.50 -0.60 -0.72
N PHE A 543 -12.24 -0.87 -0.30
CA PHE A 543 -12.00 -1.55 0.98
C PHE A 543 -12.50 -0.75 2.18
N GLY A 544 -12.25 0.56 2.21
CA GLY A 544 -12.74 1.44 3.27
C GLY A 544 -14.26 1.31 3.45
N ARG A 545 -15.00 1.26 2.34
CA ARG A 545 -16.44 1.06 2.35
C ARG A 545 -16.86 -0.27 3.01
N GLU A 546 -16.14 -1.37 2.76
CA GLU A 546 -16.42 -2.66 3.39
C GLU A 546 -16.15 -2.68 4.91
N TRP A 547 -15.17 -1.88 5.37
CA TRP A 547 -14.86 -1.74 6.79
C TRP A 547 -15.92 -0.94 7.56
N MET A 548 -16.62 -0.01 6.87
CA MET A 548 -17.58 0.88 7.52
C MET A 548 -18.81 0.14 8.02
N ARG A 549 -19.28 0.55 9.19
CA ARG A 549 -20.62 0.22 9.69
C ARG A 549 -21.67 0.85 8.77
N GLU A 550 -22.90 0.28 8.78
CA GLU A 550 -24.03 0.83 8.00
C GLU A 550 -24.38 2.29 8.40
N ASP A 551 -24.13 2.66 9.64
CA ASP A 551 -24.34 4.00 10.21
C ASP A 551 -23.05 4.85 10.26
N GLY A 552 -21.97 4.39 9.58
CA GLY A 552 -20.65 4.99 9.57
C GLY A 552 -20.46 6.08 8.52
N ALA A 553 -19.35 6.80 8.63
CA ALA A 553 -18.97 7.95 7.81
C ALA A 553 -17.52 7.91 7.36
N ILE A 554 -17.25 8.49 6.18
CA ILE A 554 -15.91 8.76 5.67
C ILE A 554 -15.72 10.25 5.39
N PHE A 555 -14.57 10.77 5.77
CA PHE A 555 -14.12 12.15 5.56
C PHE A 555 -12.78 12.12 4.83
N VAL A 556 -12.71 12.73 3.64
CA VAL A 556 -11.50 12.79 2.83
C VAL A 556 -11.08 14.23 2.65
N ASN A 557 -9.93 14.60 3.21
CA ASN A 557 -9.36 15.92 3.05
C ASN A 557 -8.63 16.02 1.72
N ILE A 558 -8.86 17.07 0.94
CA ILE A 558 -8.30 17.23 -0.40
C ILE A 558 -8.22 18.71 -0.79
N ASP A 559 -7.34 19.04 -1.72
CA ASP A 559 -7.26 20.35 -2.33
C ASP A 559 -7.97 20.43 -3.71
N ASP A 560 -7.93 21.61 -4.36
CA ASP A 560 -8.60 21.86 -5.63
C ASP A 560 -7.98 21.12 -6.84
N ASN A 561 -6.80 20.48 -6.69
CA ASN A 561 -6.20 19.72 -7.80
C ASN A 561 -7.00 18.45 -8.10
N GLU A 562 -7.43 17.72 -7.06
CA GLU A 562 -8.12 16.44 -7.21
C GLU A 562 -9.56 16.44 -6.65
N GLU A 563 -10.06 17.53 -6.07
CA GLU A 563 -11.38 17.60 -5.42
C GLU A 563 -12.50 17.05 -6.33
N PHE A 564 -12.55 17.52 -7.58
CA PHE A 564 -13.63 17.15 -8.49
C PHE A 564 -13.51 15.71 -9.00
N HIS A 565 -12.31 15.24 -9.27
CA HIS A 565 -12.05 13.83 -9.64
C HIS A 565 -12.41 12.89 -8.50
N LEU A 566 -11.98 13.24 -7.28
CA LEU A 566 -12.28 12.48 -6.08
C LEU A 566 -13.78 12.44 -5.78
N LYS A 567 -14.48 13.57 -5.93
CA LYS A 567 -15.93 13.63 -5.74
C LYS A 567 -16.66 12.63 -6.65
N LEU A 568 -16.31 12.62 -7.94
CA LEU A 568 -16.91 11.69 -8.91
C LEU A 568 -16.53 10.23 -8.59
N LEU A 569 -15.29 9.98 -8.17
CA LEU A 569 -14.85 8.65 -7.74
C LEU A 569 -15.63 8.16 -6.52
N MET A 570 -15.82 9.03 -5.52
CA MET A 570 -16.59 8.71 -4.33
C MET A 570 -18.07 8.47 -4.65
N ASP A 571 -18.64 9.18 -5.63
CA ASP A 571 -19.99 8.89 -6.14
C ASP A 571 -20.07 7.48 -6.75
N CYS A 572 -19.04 7.04 -7.48
CA CYS A 572 -18.99 5.68 -8.01
C CYS A 572 -18.89 4.62 -6.90
N VAL A 573 -18.04 4.85 -5.88
CA VAL A 573 -17.79 3.88 -4.81
C VAL A 573 -18.93 3.84 -3.79
N PHE A 574 -19.39 4.98 -3.30
CA PHE A 574 -20.37 5.09 -2.20
C PHE A 574 -21.80 5.29 -2.70
N GLY A 575 -21.98 5.76 -3.92
CA GLY A 575 -23.27 6.22 -4.49
C GLY A 575 -23.51 7.72 -4.22
N PRO A 576 -24.03 8.47 -5.20
CA PRO A 576 -24.24 9.92 -5.11
C PRO A 576 -25.23 10.30 -3.99
N ASP A 577 -26.23 9.47 -3.69
CA ASP A 577 -27.21 9.70 -2.64
C ASP A 577 -26.61 9.62 -1.21
N ASN A 578 -25.39 9.10 -1.06
CA ASN A 578 -24.69 9.01 0.20
C ASN A 578 -23.69 10.17 0.41
N HIS A 579 -23.59 11.11 -0.52
CA HIS A 579 -22.89 12.37 -0.33
C HIS A 579 -23.64 13.24 0.68
N CYS A 580 -22.98 13.58 1.80
CA CYS A 580 -23.58 14.38 2.86
C CYS A 580 -23.25 15.87 2.72
N ASN A 581 -21.95 16.22 2.65
CA ASN A 581 -21.45 17.58 2.50
C ASN A 581 -20.06 17.62 1.82
N SER A 582 -19.77 18.76 1.18
CA SER A 582 -18.41 19.21 0.91
C SER A 582 -18.06 20.31 1.91
N ILE A 583 -17.31 19.97 2.94
CA ILE A 583 -16.98 20.87 4.03
C ILE A 583 -15.79 21.73 3.61
N VAL A 584 -15.92 23.05 3.74
CA VAL A 584 -14.85 24.02 3.45
C VAL A 584 -14.09 24.35 4.75
N TRP A 585 -12.86 23.89 4.86
CA TRP A 585 -11.95 24.31 5.90
C TRP A 585 -11.15 25.53 5.42
N ALA A 586 -11.61 26.73 5.81
CA ALA A 586 -11.00 28.00 5.44
C ALA A 586 -10.05 28.50 6.53
N TYR A 587 -8.75 28.52 6.24
CA TYR A 587 -7.69 28.90 7.17
C TYR A 587 -7.18 30.34 6.98
N GLY A 588 -7.86 31.15 6.16
CA GLY A 588 -7.57 32.57 5.95
C GLY A 588 -8.52 33.23 4.99
N THR A 589 -8.61 34.57 5.08
CA THR A 589 -9.46 35.38 4.18
C THR A 589 -8.65 36.29 3.26
N THR A 590 -7.33 36.41 3.48
CA THR A 590 -6.45 37.33 2.77
C THR A 590 -5.15 36.64 2.31
N ALA A 591 -4.72 37.00 1.09
CA ALA A 591 -3.44 36.58 0.58
C ALA A 591 -2.28 37.24 1.33
N ARG A 592 -1.29 36.49 1.77
CA ARG A 592 -0.06 36.99 2.40
C ARG A 592 1.19 36.42 1.74
N GLY A 593 2.30 37.15 1.80
CA GLY A 593 3.60 36.71 1.30
C GLY A 593 3.64 36.48 -0.22
N ALA A 594 4.22 35.37 -0.65
CA ALA A 594 4.37 35.04 -2.08
C ALA A 594 3.01 34.84 -2.79
N LYS A 595 1.99 34.33 -2.08
CA LYS A 595 0.62 34.15 -2.61
C LYS A 595 -0.04 35.46 -3.02
N ALA A 596 0.35 36.61 -2.44
CA ALA A 596 -0.18 37.92 -2.78
C ALA A 596 0.29 38.45 -4.15
N LYS A 597 1.32 37.83 -4.75
CA LYS A 597 1.93 38.25 -6.02
C LYS A 597 1.43 37.43 -7.23
N THR A 598 0.49 36.52 -7.02
CA THR A 598 -0.06 35.68 -8.11
C THR A 598 -1.09 36.45 -8.93
N SER A 599 -1.21 36.11 -10.22
CA SER A 599 -2.25 36.63 -11.11
C SER A 599 -3.63 36.00 -10.90
N ARG A 600 -3.74 35.00 -10.03
CA ARG A 600 -4.97 34.30 -9.67
C ARG A 600 -5.36 34.62 -8.24
N LEU A 601 -6.64 34.43 -7.90
CA LEU A 601 -7.07 34.49 -6.50
C LEU A 601 -6.35 33.37 -5.73
N PRO A 602 -5.62 33.68 -4.64
CA PRO A 602 -4.95 32.68 -3.85
C PRO A 602 -5.96 31.84 -3.08
N ARG A 603 -5.79 30.52 -3.11
CA ARG A 603 -6.59 29.59 -2.33
C ARG A 603 -6.23 29.68 -0.84
N ASN A 604 -7.24 29.78 0.01
CA ASN A 604 -7.13 29.86 1.46
C ASN A 604 -8.00 28.80 2.16
N TYR A 605 -8.32 27.67 1.50
CA TYR A 605 -9.12 26.60 2.07
C TYR A 605 -8.69 25.25 1.49
N ASP A 606 -9.01 24.17 2.19
CA ASP A 606 -9.09 22.82 1.69
C ASP A 606 -10.52 22.31 1.82
N THR A 607 -10.88 21.29 1.07
CA THR A 607 -12.19 20.65 1.10
C THR A 607 -12.11 19.32 1.85
N VAL A 608 -13.10 19.06 2.73
CA VAL A 608 -13.28 17.75 3.34
C VAL A 608 -14.57 17.13 2.77
N LEU A 609 -14.42 16.16 1.87
CA LEU A 609 -15.56 15.43 1.31
C LEU A 609 -16.12 14.48 2.35
N PHE A 610 -17.42 14.58 2.64
CA PHE A 610 -18.11 13.79 3.64
C PHE A 610 -19.18 12.90 3.00
N TYR A 611 -19.01 11.57 3.15
CA TYR A 611 -19.95 10.55 2.71
C TYR A 611 -20.37 9.64 3.86
N ALA A 612 -21.61 9.17 3.80
CA ALA A 612 -22.11 8.09 4.63
C ALA A 612 -21.91 6.73 3.95
N ARG A 613 -21.81 5.65 4.71
CA ARG A 613 -21.98 4.29 4.17
C ARG A 613 -23.40 4.14 3.60
N ARG A 614 -24.41 4.60 4.37
CA ARG A 614 -25.80 4.74 3.96
C ARG A 614 -26.42 5.97 4.63
N ALA A 615 -26.78 6.96 3.86
CA ALA A 615 -27.28 8.25 4.37
C ALA A 615 -28.50 8.12 5.30
N GLY A 616 -29.42 7.17 4.99
CA GLY A 616 -30.64 6.95 5.78
C GLY A 616 -30.41 6.36 7.19
N THR A 617 -29.22 5.81 7.47
CA THR A 617 -28.87 5.24 8.78
C THR A 617 -27.75 6.00 9.49
N LEU A 618 -27.17 6.99 8.84
CA LEU A 618 -26.02 7.75 9.34
C LEU A 618 -26.23 8.26 10.78
N ARG A 619 -25.26 7.96 11.66
CA ARG A 619 -25.23 8.44 13.03
C ARG A 619 -24.21 9.56 13.18
N THR A 620 -24.67 10.71 13.68
CA THR A 620 -23.81 11.87 13.97
C THR A 620 -24.16 12.52 15.30
N ASN A 621 -23.18 13.18 15.89
CA ASN A 621 -23.35 13.96 17.12
C ASN A 621 -23.54 15.46 16.79
N ARG A 622 -24.24 16.17 17.66
CA ARG A 622 -24.33 17.64 17.56
C ARG A 622 -23.02 18.25 18.09
N VAL A 623 -22.30 18.97 17.25
CA VAL A 623 -21.06 19.65 17.63
C VAL A 623 -21.26 21.14 17.60
N TYR A 624 -20.74 21.82 18.63
CA TYR A 624 -20.82 23.26 18.80
C TYR A 624 -19.40 23.83 18.89
N TYR A 625 -19.21 25.04 18.42
CA TYR A 625 -18.00 25.83 18.66
C TYR A 625 -18.33 27.05 19.51
N ALA A 626 -17.42 27.40 20.40
CA ALA A 626 -17.54 28.53 21.31
C ALA A 626 -17.16 29.83 20.58
N ALA A 627 -18.14 30.57 20.07
CA ALA A 627 -17.92 31.90 19.49
C ALA A 627 -17.67 32.90 20.61
N LYS A 628 -16.48 33.51 20.68
CA LYS A 628 -16.04 34.44 21.69
C LYS A 628 -16.24 35.87 21.24
N TYR A 629 -16.91 36.67 22.08
CA TYR A 629 -17.16 38.09 21.83
C TYR A 629 -16.62 38.92 23.00
N THR A 630 -15.98 40.07 22.77
CA THR A 630 -15.81 41.03 23.83
C THR A 630 -17.18 41.54 24.26
N PRO A 631 -17.33 42.11 25.49
CA PRO A 631 -18.60 42.69 25.93
C PRO A 631 -19.17 43.73 24.94
N GLU A 632 -18.31 44.52 24.28
CA GLU A 632 -18.69 45.51 23.27
C GLU A 632 -19.20 44.84 21.98
N GLN A 633 -18.51 43.80 21.53
CA GLN A 633 -18.92 42.99 20.37
C GLN A 633 -20.25 42.28 20.66
N ALA A 634 -20.43 41.74 21.86
CA ALA A 634 -21.68 41.09 22.27
C ALA A 634 -22.88 42.06 22.18
N ILE A 635 -22.71 43.30 22.64
CA ILE A 635 -23.73 44.34 22.50
C ILE A 635 -24.01 44.65 21.03
N GLN A 636 -22.99 44.76 20.18
CA GLN A 636 -23.14 44.99 18.75
C GLN A 636 -23.90 43.84 18.05
N GLN A 637 -23.75 42.60 18.54
CA GLN A 637 -24.51 41.43 18.08
C GLN A 637 -25.96 41.42 18.57
N GLY A 638 -26.36 42.37 19.41
CA GLY A 638 -27.69 42.46 19.99
C GLY A 638 -27.89 41.60 21.24
N PHE A 639 -26.81 41.10 21.84
CA PHE A 639 -26.89 40.38 23.10
C PHE A 639 -27.14 41.36 24.26
N LYS A 640 -27.87 40.91 25.27
CA LYS A 640 -28.32 41.73 26.41
C LYS A 640 -27.88 41.08 27.71
N LYS A 641 -27.81 41.88 28.78
CA LYS A 641 -27.72 41.40 30.16
C LYS A 641 -29.07 41.45 30.84
N ASP A 642 -29.40 40.43 31.61
CA ASP A 642 -30.58 40.43 32.47
C ASP A 642 -30.33 41.17 33.79
N GLU A 643 -31.33 41.19 34.68
CA GLU A 643 -31.26 41.86 36.00
C GLU A 643 -30.23 41.21 36.94
N HIS A 644 -29.87 39.93 36.65
CA HIS A 644 -28.85 39.18 37.39
C HIS A 644 -27.44 39.28 36.77
N GLY A 645 -27.29 40.11 35.73
CA GLY A 645 -26.01 40.30 35.03
C GLY A 645 -25.64 39.21 34.05
N ARG A 646 -26.51 38.21 33.78
CA ARG A 646 -26.27 37.10 32.86
C ARG A 646 -26.48 37.56 31.42
N TRP A 647 -25.55 37.22 30.53
CA TRP A 647 -25.69 37.49 29.11
C TRP A 647 -26.70 36.56 28.46
N PHE A 648 -27.52 37.07 27.56
CA PHE A 648 -28.46 36.29 26.77
C PHE A 648 -28.69 36.86 25.35
N LYS A 649 -29.00 35.97 24.44
CA LYS A 649 -29.58 36.32 23.13
C LYS A 649 -31.06 35.98 23.08
N THR A 650 -31.82 36.60 22.17
CA THR A 650 -33.24 36.32 22.01
C THR A 650 -33.56 35.74 20.68
N ALA A 651 -34.48 34.76 20.63
CA ALA A 651 -35.09 34.24 19.40
C ALA A 651 -36.60 34.47 19.39
N PRO A 652 -37.24 34.54 18.20
CA PRO A 652 -38.69 34.56 18.13
C PRO A 652 -39.31 33.34 18.80
N ARG A 653 -40.59 33.47 19.24
CA ARG A 653 -41.38 32.37 19.83
C ARG A 653 -41.41 31.11 18.93
N GLY A 654 -41.49 31.27 17.62
CA GLY A 654 -41.63 30.15 16.69
C GLY A 654 -42.89 29.29 16.97
N ASP A 655 -42.79 27.98 16.88
CA ASP A 655 -43.85 27.01 17.04
C ASP A 655 -44.07 26.53 18.51
N TYR A 656 -43.50 27.22 19.51
CA TYR A 656 -43.71 26.89 20.92
C TYR A 656 -45.17 27.04 21.32
N THR A 657 -45.75 26.02 21.96
CA THR A 657 -47.12 26.04 22.49
C THR A 657 -47.23 27.00 23.67
N ASP A 658 -48.47 27.39 24.02
CA ASP A 658 -48.70 28.27 25.15
C ASP A 658 -48.28 27.66 26.49
N GLU A 659 -48.42 26.31 26.63
CA GLU A 659 -47.93 25.59 27.81
C GLU A 659 -46.39 25.67 27.91
N SER A 660 -45.69 25.46 26.76
CA SER A 660 -44.22 25.58 26.73
C SER A 660 -43.76 26.99 27.06
N ILE A 661 -44.47 28.03 26.61
CA ILE A 661 -44.18 29.44 26.92
C ILE A 661 -44.41 29.71 28.42
N ALA A 662 -45.50 29.15 29.06
CA ALA A 662 -45.72 29.27 30.48
C ALA A 662 -44.57 28.65 31.30
N GLN A 663 -44.09 27.47 30.93
CA GLN A 663 -42.94 26.81 31.55
C GLN A 663 -41.66 27.66 31.40
N LEU A 664 -41.35 28.14 30.21
CA LEU A 664 -40.18 29.00 29.96
C LEU A 664 -40.27 30.33 30.73
N ARG A 665 -41.45 30.81 31.03
CA ARG A 665 -41.65 31.98 31.87
C ARG A 665 -41.28 31.73 33.33
N GLU A 666 -41.65 30.54 33.84
CA GLU A 666 -41.21 30.11 35.20
C GLU A 666 -39.69 29.95 35.31
N GLU A 667 -39.04 29.52 34.20
CA GLU A 667 -37.59 29.37 34.09
C GLU A 667 -36.82 30.69 33.84
N ASP A 668 -37.48 31.87 33.91
CA ASP A 668 -36.95 33.20 33.55
C ASP A 668 -36.36 33.25 32.11
N ARG A 669 -36.90 32.50 31.18
CA ARG A 669 -36.42 32.39 29.80
C ARG A 669 -37.28 33.17 28.80
N ILE A 670 -38.19 34.00 29.24
CA ILE A 670 -38.99 34.87 28.39
C ILE A 670 -38.47 36.29 28.39
N TYR A 671 -38.36 36.89 27.23
CA TYR A 671 -38.11 38.32 27.03
C TYR A 671 -39.28 38.93 26.27
N GLU A 672 -39.90 39.94 26.83
CA GLU A 672 -40.92 40.73 26.14
C GLU A 672 -40.25 41.95 25.48
N SER A 673 -40.43 42.11 24.18
CA SER A 673 -39.92 43.28 23.47
C SER A 673 -40.77 44.52 23.80
N SER A 674 -40.22 45.73 23.54
CA SER A 674 -40.94 46.98 23.66
C SER A 674 -42.23 47.07 22.83
N SER A 675 -42.38 46.18 21.84
CA SER A 675 -43.58 46.04 20.98
C SER A 675 -44.54 44.95 21.51
N GLY A 676 -44.34 44.38 22.67
CA GLY A 676 -45.17 43.34 23.29
C GLY A 676 -44.96 41.92 22.72
N ASN A 677 -43.95 41.71 21.85
CA ASN A 677 -43.68 40.41 21.26
C ASN A 677 -42.92 39.51 22.23
N ILE A 678 -43.40 38.30 22.44
CA ILE A 678 -42.71 37.26 23.26
C ILE A 678 -41.52 36.71 22.49
N ARG A 679 -40.37 36.72 23.10
CA ARG A 679 -39.13 36.14 22.61
C ARG A 679 -38.53 35.25 23.70
N ILE A 680 -37.80 34.19 23.26
CA ILE A 680 -37.15 33.24 24.20
C ILE A 680 -35.73 33.71 24.45
N LYS A 681 -35.33 33.75 25.76
CA LYS A 681 -33.94 34.00 26.18
C LYS A 681 -33.11 32.73 26.06
N TYR A 682 -31.95 32.84 25.45
CA TYR A 682 -30.90 31.82 25.45
C TYR A 682 -29.69 32.39 26.17
N PHE A 683 -29.39 31.87 27.36
CA PHE A 683 -28.28 32.36 28.16
C PHE A 683 -26.94 32.02 27.54
N LEU A 684 -25.99 32.94 27.65
CA LEU A 684 -24.62 32.87 27.15
C LEU A 684 -23.68 32.75 28.35
N ARG A 685 -22.57 32.01 28.15
CA ARG A 685 -21.53 31.86 29.19
C ARG A 685 -20.61 33.09 29.19
N GLU A 686 -20.09 33.46 30.36
CA GLU A 686 -19.01 34.45 30.48
C GLU A 686 -17.78 33.76 31.04
N GLU A 687 -16.67 33.82 30.32
CA GLU A 687 -15.42 33.15 30.68
C GLU A 687 -14.22 33.96 30.20
N GLY A 688 -13.27 34.23 31.13
CA GLY A 688 -12.04 34.97 30.79
C GLY A 688 -12.30 36.41 30.30
N GLY A 689 -13.43 37.03 30.66
CA GLY A 689 -13.81 38.37 30.20
C GLY A 689 -14.47 38.39 28.79
N PHE A 690 -14.77 37.21 28.20
CA PHE A 690 -15.48 37.09 26.94
C PHE A 690 -16.89 36.52 27.16
N VAL A 691 -17.84 36.99 26.35
CA VAL A 691 -19.18 36.38 26.19
C VAL A 691 -19.10 35.25 25.18
N ILE A 692 -19.50 34.05 25.57
CA ILE A 692 -19.38 32.82 24.74
C ILE A 692 -20.78 32.37 24.32
N GLU A 693 -20.93 32.25 22.99
CA GLU A 693 -22.09 31.66 22.35
C GLU A 693 -21.71 30.31 21.74
N ASP A 694 -22.34 29.24 22.21
CA ASP A 694 -22.17 27.91 21.59
C ASP A 694 -23.02 27.86 20.32
N LYS A 695 -22.32 27.93 19.16
CA LYS A 695 -22.93 27.85 17.83
C LYS A 695 -22.78 26.44 17.26
N ARG A 696 -23.87 25.87 16.75
CA ARG A 696 -23.79 24.62 16.01
C ARG A 696 -22.90 24.81 14.78
N ILE A 697 -21.98 23.88 14.55
CA ILE A 697 -21.13 23.92 13.35
C ILE A 697 -21.96 23.75 12.07
N GLY A 698 -21.61 24.51 11.04
CA GLY A 698 -22.04 24.30 9.65
C GLY A 698 -20.95 23.57 8.85
N ASP A 699 -21.02 23.70 7.56
CA ASP A 699 -20.08 23.10 6.59
C ASP A 699 -18.94 24.06 6.15
N VAL A 700 -18.88 25.26 6.71
CA VAL A 700 -17.77 26.20 6.52
C VAL A 700 -17.06 26.44 7.85
N TRP A 701 -15.82 25.95 7.95
CA TRP A 701 -15.01 26.02 9.17
C TRP A 701 -13.93 27.08 9.03
N THR A 702 -14.11 28.21 9.73
CA THR A 702 -13.19 29.36 9.70
C THR A 702 -12.42 29.56 11.00
N ASP A 703 -12.74 28.76 12.02
CA ASP A 703 -12.22 28.86 13.38
C ASP A 703 -11.06 27.89 13.65
N ILE A 704 -10.69 27.06 12.67
CA ILE A 704 -9.56 26.14 12.76
C ILE A 704 -8.37 26.73 11.97
N PRO A 705 -7.29 27.14 12.65
CA PRO A 705 -6.11 27.68 12.00
C PRO A 705 -5.35 26.57 11.24
N ASP A 706 -4.57 26.98 10.24
CA ASP A 706 -3.56 26.12 9.61
C ASP A 706 -2.41 25.81 10.57
N MET A 707 -1.51 24.89 10.16
CA MET A 707 -0.35 24.51 11.00
C MET A 707 0.63 25.66 11.25
N MET A 708 0.69 26.68 10.38
CA MET A 708 1.54 27.85 10.61
C MET A 708 1.05 28.71 11.80
N HIS A 709 -0.24 28.62 12.13
CA HIS A 709 -0.88 29.34 13.22
C HIS A 709 -1.29 28.44 14.40
N ALA A 710 -1.13 27.13 14.27
CA ALA A 710 -1.36 26.17 15.35
C ALA A 710 -0.38 26.37 16.52
N PRO A 711 -0.70 25.90 17.74
CA PRO A 711 0.20 25.98 18.88
C PRO A 711 1.58 25.37 18.59
N LYS A 712 2.66 26.03 19.00
CA LYS A 712 4.04 25.53 18.75
C LYS A 712 4.27 24.12 19.32
N ALA A 713 3.62 23.77 20.43
CA ALA A 713 3.73 22.45 21.04
C ALA A 713 3.14 21.31 20.18
N GLU A 714 2.23 21.65 19.25
CA GLU A 714 1.60 20.69 18.35
C GLU A 714 2.43 20.46 17.08
N ARG A 715 3.26 21.43 16.69
CA ARG A 715 4.00 21.40 15.44
C ARG A 715 5.15 20.41 15.52
N LEU A 716 5.17 19.50 14.54
CA LEU A 716 6.28 18.60 14.28
C LEU A 716 7.08 19.13 13.07
N ASP A 717 8.29 18.67 12.91
CA ASP A 717 9.08 18.85 11.68
C ASP A 717 8.55 17.89 10.59
N PHE A 718 7.28 18.13 10.19
CA PHE A 718 6.55 17.32 9.19
C PHE A 718 5.60 18.22 8.40
N ASP A 719 5.89 18.46 7.14
CA ASP A 719 5.30 19.54 6.33
C ASP A 719 3.81 19.36 6.05
N THR A 720 3.33 18.12 5.91
CA THR A 720 1.93 17.81 5.58
C THR A 720 1.06 17.56 6.82
N GLN A 721 1.55 17.88 8.02
CA GLN A 721 0.80 17.70 9.25
C GLN A 721 -0.52 18.48 9.22
N LYS A 722 -1.63 17.81 9.59
CA LYS A 722 -2.92 18.47 9.82
C LYS A 722 -3.10 18.90 11.28
N PRO A 723 -3.86 20.00 11.55
CA PRO A 723 -4.19 20.40 12.91
C PRO A 723 -4.99 19.32 13.65
N VAL A 724 -4.60 19.00 14.88
CA VAL A 724 -5.30 18.02 15.73
C VAL A 724 -6.76 18.43 15.94
N PHE A 725 -7.02 19.74 16.05
CA PHE A 725 -8.37 20.27 16.27
C PHE A 725 -9.33 19.99 15.09
N LEU A 726 -8.81 19.96 13.85
CA LEU A 726 -9.59 19.58 12.67
C LEU A 726 -10.09 18.14 12.80
N VAL A 727 -9.19 17.22 13.10
CA VAL A 727 -9.51 15.80 13.22
C VAL A 727 -10.37 15.51 14.46
N CYS A 728 -10.12 16.20 15.60
CA CYS A 728 -10.99 16.15 16.78
C CYS A 728 -12.44 16.52 16.43
N ARG A 729 -12.65 17.53 15.60
CA ARG A 729 -14.00 17.95 15.18
C ARG A 729 -14.70 16.87 14.37
N VAL A 730 -14.00 16.28 13.40
CA VAL A 730 -14.52 15.18 12.58
C VAL A 730 -14.90 13.97 13.44
N ILE A 731 -14.00 13.52 14.33
CA ILE A 731 -14.23 12.36 15.19
C ILE A 731 -15.35 12.64 16.19
N ARG A 732 -15.37 13.82 16.82
CA ARG A 732 -16.45 14.22 17.75
C ARG A 732 -17.82 14.24 17.05
N PHE A 733 -17.87 14.64 15.77
CA PHE A 733 -19.10 14.67 15.00
C PHE A 733 -19.59 13.27 14.62
N SER A 734 -18.70 12.34 14.28
CA SER A 734 -19.04 11.03 13.70
C SER A 734 -18.99 9.86 14.69
N CYS A 735 -18.15 9.91 15.74
CA CYS A 735 -17.93 8.80 16.67
C CYS A 735 -18.62 8.99 18.02
N GLY A 736 -19.23 7.93 18.54
CA GLY A 736 -19.55 7.77 19.96
C GLY A 736 -18.31 7.41 20.79
N GLN A 737 -18.49 7.21 22.10
CA GLN A 737 -17.39 7.03 23.06
C GLN A 737 -16.64 5.69 22.98
N LYS A 738 -17.15 4.69 22.24
CA LYS A 738 -16.56 3.35 22.12
C LYS A 738 -16.32 2.92 20.67
N ASP A 739 -16.46 3.84 19.72
CA ASP A 739 -16.36 3.55 18.32
C ASP A 739 -14.89 3.49 17.85
N ILE A 740 -14.69 2.91 16.65
CA ILE A 740 -13.38 2.80 16.00
C ILE A 740 -13.27 3.88 14.92
N ALA A 741 -12.17 4.65 14.98
CA ALA A 741 -11.73 5.55 13.92
C ALA A 741 -10.53 4.96 13.17
N ILE A 742 -10.47 5.08 11.85
CA ILE A 742 -9.33 4.65 11.05
C ILE A 742 -8.80 5.78 10.17
N ASP A 743 -7.47 5.79 10.02
CA ASP A 743 -6.75 6.61 9.06
C ASP A 743 -5.70 5.75 8.35
N PHE A 744 -5.93 5.48 7.07
CA PHE A 744 -5.00 4.66 6.27
C PHE A 744 -4.08 5.52 5.36
N PHE A 745 -3.97 6.81 5.64
CA PHE A 745 -2.93 7.75 5.22
C PHE A 745 -2.45 8.54 6.44
N ALA A 746 -1.99 7.81 7.46
CA ALA A 746 -1.84 8.36 8.82
C ALA A 746 -0.78 9.46 8.96
N GLY A 747 0.20 9.53 8.05
CA GLY A 747 1.24 10.53 8.04
C GLY A 747 1.93 10.66 9.41
N SER A 748 1.81 11.83 10.03
CA SER A 748 2.39 12.09 11.36
C SER A 748 1.56 11.55 12.55
N GLY A 749 0.44 10.81 12.32
CA GLY A 749 -0.39 10.24 13.39
C GLY A 749 -1.35 11.21 14.07
N THR A 750 -1.79 12.26 13.36
CA THR A 750 -2.72 13.29 13.91
C THR A 750 -4.04 12.68 14.38
N THR A 751 -4.57 11.68 13.66
CA THR A 751 -5.82 11.00 14.01
C THR A 751 -5.73 10.27 15.35
N GLY A 752 -4.65 9.52 15.61
CA GLY A 752 -4.42 8.89 16.90
C GLY A 752 -4.31 9.91 18.04
N HIS A 753 -3.59 11.01 17.83
CA HIS A 753 -3.49 12.12 18.79
C HIS A 753 -4.87 12.73 19.10
N ALA A 754 -5.70 12.94 18.07
CA ALA A 754 -7.06 13.48 18.25
C ALA A 754 -7.96 12.54 19.07
N VAL A 755 -7.91 11.22 18.82
CA VAL A 755 -8.66 10.21 19.59
C VAL A 755 -8.24 10.22 21.05
N ILE A 756 -6.93 10.25 21.33
CA ILE A 756 -6.40 10.28 22.71
C ILE A 756 -6.90 11.53 23.44
N ASN A 757 -6.86 12.70 22.81
CA ASN A 757 -7.32 13.94 23.42
C ASN A 757 -8.83 13.89 23.71
N LEU A 758 -9.64 13.37 22.79
CA LEU A 758 -11.09 13.23 22.99
C LEU A 758 -11.43 12.27 24.13
N ASN A 759 -10.73 11.13 24.22
CA ASN A 759 -10.92 10.18 25.31
C ASN A 759 -10.57 10.80 26.67
N ARG A 760 -9.50 11.60 26.76
CA ARG A 760 -9.17 12.35 27.98
C ARG A 760 -10.22 13.38 28.33
N GLU A 761 -10.77 14.07 27.34
CA GLU A 761 -11.78 15.11 27.54
C GLU A 761 -13.10 14.56 28.05
N ASP A 762 -13.64 13.52 27.43
CA ASP A 762 -15.00 13.02 27.69
C ASP A 762 -15.08 11.66 28.39
N GLY A 763 -13.93 11.04 28.73
CA GLY A 763 -13.87 9.73 29.37
C GLY A 763 -14.23 8.57 28.45
N GLY A 764 -14.23 8.80 27.13
CA GLY A 764 -14.47 7.78 26.13
C GLY A 764 -13.34 6.76 26.04
N ARG A 765 -13.62 5.63 25.40
CA ARG A 765 -12.66 4.57 25.05
C ARG A 765 -12.73 4.28 23.57
N ARG A 766 -12.65 5.35 22.73
CA ARG A 766 -12.55 5.20 21.29
C ARG A 766 -11.24 4.51 20.94
N LYS A 767 -11.29 3.60 19.99
CA LYS A 767 -10.10 2.94 19.44
C LYS A 767 -9.70 3.57 18.12
N PHE A 768 -8.43 3.45 17.75
CA PHE A 768 -7.95 3.97 16.48
C PHE A 768 -7.06 2.95 15.75
N ILE A 769 -7.10 2.98 14.41
CA ILE A 769 -6.26 2.19 13.53
C ILE A 769 -5.53 3.17 12.59
N LEU A 770 -4.21 3.09 12.54
CA LEU A 770 -3.38 3.97 11.71
C LEU A 770 -2.50 3.12 10.80
N VAL A 771 -2.54 3.40 9.49
CA VAL A 771 -1.69 2.73 8.51
C VAL A 771 -0.80 3.76 7.83
N GLU A 772 0.50 3.48 7.79
CA GLU A 772 1.50 4.33 7.16
C GLU A 772 2.63 3.47 6.58
N MET A 773 3.09 3.80 5.37
CA MET A 773 4.15 3.06 4.69
C MET A 773 5.53 3.74 4.76
N GLY A 774 5.56 5.04 5.03
CA GLY A 774 6.77 5.85 5.01
C GLY A 774 7.69 5.63 6.22
N GLU A 775 8.97 5.98 6.07
CA GLU A 775 9.97 5.89 7.16
C GLU A 775 9.59 6.73 8.40
N HIS A 776 8.77 7.76 8.20
CA HIS A 776 8.25 8.59 9.27
C HIS A 776 7.28 7.84 10.21
N PHE A 777 6.87 6.63 9.89
CA PHE A 777 6.18 5.75 10.82
C PHE A 777 7.00 5.57 12.12
N ASP A 778 8.29 5.24 11.99
CA ASP A 778 9.18 5.01 13.13
C ASP A 778 9.76 6.30 13.73
N THR A 779 9.98 7.31 12.90
CA THR A 779 10.71 8.53 13.31
C THR A 779 9.79 9.64 13.80
N VAL A 780 8.51 9.64 13.36
CA VAL A 780 7.52 10.68 13.69
C VAL A 780 6.28 10.08 14.34
N LEU A 781 5.55 9.15 13.68
CA LEU A 781 4.23 8.69 14.10
C LEU A 781 4.27 7.98 15.47
N VAL A 782 5.05 6.90 15.59
CA VAL A 782 5.15 6.12 16.84
C VAL A 782 5.71 6.96 17.99
N PRO A 783 6.81 7.73 17.82
CA PRO A 783 7.31 8.64 18.84
C PRO A 783 6.29 9.69 19.31
N ARG A 784 5.53 10.27 18.37
CA ARG A 784 4.48 11.23 18.69
C ARG A 784 3.42 10.62 19.61
N LEU A 785 2.90 9.43 19.27
CA LEU A 785 1.86 8.80 20.07
C LEU A 785 2.37 8.40 21.46
N LYS A 786 3.60 7.86 21.57
CA LYS A 786 4.23 7.59 22.87
C LYS A 786 4.34 8.85 23.73
N LYS A 787 4.73 9.99 23.12
CA LYS A 787 4.79 11.29 23.82
C LYS A 787 3.41 11.73 24.30
N VAL A 788 2.39 11.64 23.44
CA VAL A 788 1.02 12.04 23.78
C VAL A 788 0.45 11.15 24.88
N ILE A 789 0.74 9.83 24.89
CA ILE A 789 0.34 8.91 25.96
C ILE A 789 1.02 9.30 27.27
N PHE A 790 2.32 9.59 27.23
CA PHE A 790 3.10 9.91 28.42
C PHE A 790 2.58 11.15 29.16
N THR A 791 2.30 12.25 28.43
CA THR A 791 1.72 13.49 29.03
C THR A 791 0.94 14.31 28.00
N PRO A 792 -0.17 14.99 28.41
CA PRO A 792 -0.95 15.83 27.50
C PRO A 792 -0.26 17.13 27.12
N GLU A 793 0.70 17.64 27.93
CA GLU A 793 1.28 18.98 27.74
C GLU A 793 2.80 18.93 27.53
N TRP A 794 3.24 19.47 26.39
CA TRP A 794 4.63 19.60 26.00
C TRP A 794 5.02 21.06 25.81
N LYS A 795 6.27 21.38 26.12
CA LYS A 795 6.86 22.71 25.85
C LYS A 795 8.30 22.52 25.40
N ASP A 796 8.65 23.05 24.25
CA ASP A 796 10.02 22.99 23.67
C ASP A 796 10.62 21.58 23.68
N GLY A 797 9.81 20.56 23.32
CA GLY A 797 10.21 19.16 23.27
C GLY A 797 10.27 18.43 24.62
N LYS A 798 9.90 19.09 25.73
CA LYS A 798 9.92 18.54 27.09
C LYS A 798 8.53 18.44 27.70
N PRO A 799 8.26 17.46 28.57
CA PRO A 799 7.02 17.40 29.36
C PRO A 799 6.89 18.64 30.22
N LYS A 800 5.75 19.32 30.17
CA LYS A 800 5.47 20.49 30.99
C LYS A 800 4.98 20.11 32.39
N ARG A 801 4.24 19.02 32.49
CA ARG A 801 3.72 18.43 33.72
C ARG A 801 3.46 16.94 33.56
N MET A 802 3.34 16.22 34.66
CA MET A 802 2.80 14.87 34.66
C MET A 802 1.27 14.90 34.55
N PRO A 803 0.64 13.88 33.94
CA PRO A 803 -0.81 13.77 33.89
C PRO A 803 -1.39 13.58 35.31
N ASN A 804 -2.60 14.08 35.54
CA ASN A 804 -3.33 13.83 36.76
C ASN A 804 -3.99 12.43 36.76
N PRO A 805 -4.50 11.93 37.93
CA PRO A 805 -5.05 10.57 37.97
C PRO A 805 -6.20 10.31 36.99
N GLU A 806 -7.05 11.29 36.73
CA GLU A 806 -8.17 11.18 35.79
C GLU A 806 -7.66 11.12 34.35
N GLU A 807 -6.63 11.87 33.99
CA GLU A 807 -5.97 11.81 32.67
C GLU A 807 -5.23 10.48 32.46
N ILE A 808 -4.64 9.91 33.53
CA ILE A 808 -4.00 8.57 33.46
C ILE A 808 -5.06 7.52 33.17
N GLU A 809 -6.18 7.52 33.91
CA GLU A 809 -7.25 6.55 33.72
C GLU A 809 -7.87 6.58 32.32
N ARG A 810 -7.95 7.76 31.70
CA ARG A 810 -8.55 8.01 30.39
C ARG A 810 -7.55 7.94 29.24
N SER A 811 -6.27 7.77 29.53
CA SER A 811 -5.22 7.64 28.50
C SER A 811 -5.18 6.22 27.97
N PRO A 812 -4.76 6.02 26.70
CA PRO A 812 -4.47 4.70 26.15
C PRO A 812 -3.39 4.00 26.97
N ARG A 813 -3.54 2.68 27.12
CA ARG A 813 -2.60 1.85 27.87
C ARG A 813 -1.82 0.88 27.01
N ILE A 814 -2.41 0.47 25.88
CA ILE A 814 -1.83 -0.52 24.99
C ILE A 814 -1.94 -0.05 23.55
N LEU A 815 -0.79 0.04 22.87
CA LEU A 815 -0.70 0.14 21.42
C LEU A 815 -0.09 -1.13 20.88
N LYS A 816 -0.71 -1.68 19.83
CA LYS A 816 -0.19 -2.82 19.05
C LYS A 816 0.42 -2.28 17.76
N ILE A 817 1.63 -2.72 17.44
CA ILE A 817 2.37 -2.30 16.25
C ILE A 817 2.60 -3.52 15.37
N LEU A 818 2.22 -3.43 14.11
CA LEU A 818 2.43 -4.47 13.11
C LEU A 818 3.31 -3.95 11.99
N ARG A 819 4.18 -4.82 11.47
CA ARG A 819 4.86 -4.63 10.18
C ARG A 819 4.44 -5.76 9.24
N LEU A 820 4.05 -5.40 8.02
CA LEU A 820 3.63 -6.39 7.03
C LEU A 820 4.71 -6.58 5.95
N GLU A 821 4.72 -7.78 5.37
CA GLU A 821 5.45 -8.09 4.15
C GLU A 821 5.04 -7.11 3.03
N SER A 822 6.01 -6.56 2.31
CA SER A 822 5.76 -5.72 1.13
C SER A 822 5.50 -6.59 -0.13
N TYR A 823 5.10 -5.94 -1.23
CA TYR A 823 5.00 -6.62 -2.52
C TYR A 823 6.39 -7.04 -3.03
N GLU A 824 7.39 -6.21 -2.81
CA GLU A 824 8.80 -6.48 -3.13
C GLU A 824 9.34 -7.67 -2.34
N ASP A 825 9.03 -7.76 -1.03
CA ASP A 825 9.39 -8.93 -0.23
C ASP A 825 8.75 -10.21 -0.79
N THR A 826 7.49 -10.13 -1.24
CA THR A 826 6.85 -11.27 -1.89
C THR A 826 7.63 -11.72 -3.14
N LEU A 827 8.06 -10.78 -3.98
CA LEU A 827 8.86 -11.06 -5.17
C LEU A 827 10.26 -11.60 -4.81
N ASN A 828 10.91 -11.04 -3.79
CA ASN A 828 12.25 -11.45 -3.34
C ASN A 828 12.28 -12.90 -2.82
N ASN A 829 11.17 -13.41 -2.32
CA ASN A 829 11.03 -14.77 -1.78
C ASN A 829 10.43 -15.77 -2.77
N LEU A 830 10.33 -15.45 -4.06
CA LEU A 830 9.92 -16.38 -5.10
C LEU A 830 11.11 -17.17 -5.63
N GLU A 831 10.92 -18.45 -5.84
CA GLU A 831 11.88 -19.34 -6.49
C GLU A 831 11.14 -20.18 -7.54
N LEU A 832 11.66 -20.24 -8.76
CA LEU A 832 11.16 -21.15 -9.78
C LEU A 832 11.94 -22.47 -9.73
N LYS A 833 11.26 -23.53 -9.31
CA LYS A 833 11.83 -24.87 -9.21
C LYS A 833 11.04 -25.86 -10.07
N ARG A 834 11.76 -26.74 -10.74
CA ARG A 834 11.22 -27.84 -11.54
C ARG A 834 11.83 -29.14 -11.06
N THR A 835 11.02 -30.18 -10.93
CA THR A 835 11.51 -31.53 -10.61
C THR A 835 12.11 -32.17 -11.86
N GLU A 836 13.01 -33.15 -11.69
CA GLU A 836 13.59 -33.93 -12.80
C GLU A 836 12.49 -34.61 -13.62
N ALA A 837 11.48 -35.16 -13.00
CA ALA A 837 10.34 -35.79 -13.66
C ALA A 837 9.56 -34.79 -14.55
N GLN A 838 9.30 -33.57 -14.08
CA GLN A 838 8.68 -32.51 -14.88
C GLN A 838 9.55 -32.13 -16.06
N GLN A 839 10.87 -32.01 -15.86
CA GLN A 839 11.82 -31.69 -16.93
C GLN A 839 11.81 -32.77 -18.05
N MET A 840 11.84 -34.04 -17.67
CA MET A 840 11.79 -35.16 -18.63
C MET A 840 10.50 -35.12 -19.47
N VAL A 841 9.33 -34.93 -18.84
CA VAL A 841 8.06 -34.87 -19.56
C VAL A 841 8.03 -33.71 -20.56
N LEU A 842 8.55 -32.54 -20.18
CA LEU A 842 8.58 -31.38 -21.07
C LEU A 842 9.57 -31.50 -22.23
N GLU A 843 10.64 -32.29 -22.07
CA GLU A 843 11.61 -32.61 -23.16
C GLU A 843 11.05 -33.62 -24.13
N GLU A 844 10.33 -34.63 -23.64
CA GLU A 844 9.79 -35.71 -24.47
C GLU A 844 8.51 -35.33 -25.24
N HIS A 845 7.73 -34.35 -24.75
CA HIS A 845 6.42 -33.97 -25.28
C HIS A 845 6.31 -32.49 -25.66
N PRO A 846 6.70 -32.06 -26.88
CA PRO A 846 6.67 -30.64 -27.29
C PRO A 846 5.30 -29.96 -27.17
N ALA A 847 4.20 -30.68 -27.40
CA ALA A 847 2.86 -30.11 -27.26
C ALA A 847 2.52 -29.75 -25.81
N PHE A 848 2.90 -30.61 -24.84
CA PHE A 848 2.76 -30.30 -23.44
C PHE A 848 3.68 -29.14 -23.00
N ARG A 849 4.90 -29.07 -23.58
CA ARG A 849 5.83 -27.96 -23.31
C ARG A 849 5.24 -26.62 -23.71
N GLU A 850 4.61 -26.54 -24.90
CA GLU A 850 3.96 -25.29 -25.35
C GLU A 850 2.85 -24.88 -24.38
N ASP A 851 1.90 -25.77 -24.09
CA ASP A 851 0.76 -25.48 -23.22
C ASP A 851 1.20 -25.12 -21.78
N TYR A 852 2.18 -25.87 -21.26
CA TYR A 852 2.77 -25.61 -19.94
C TYR A 852 3.44 -24.23 -19.87
N THR A 853 4.27 -23.87 -20.87
CA THR A 853 4.98 -22.60 -20.92
C THR A 853 4.00 -21.43 -21.02
N LEU A 854 2.94 -21.56 -21.82
CA LEU A 854 1.96 -20.50 -22.04
C LEU A 854 1.04 -20.24 -20.85
N HIS A 855 0.69 -21.28 -20.07
CA HIS A 855 -0.40 -21.16 -19.10
C HIS A 855 -0.04 -21.50 -17.64
N TYR A 856 0.99 -22.33 -17.39
CA TYR A 856 1.18 -22.94 -16.08
C TYR A 856 2.55 -22.74 -15.45
N MET A 857 3.57 -22.40 -16.22
CA MET A 857 4.98 -22.39 -15.79
C MET A 857 5.20 -21.60 -14.49
N LEU A 858 4.75 -20.36 -14.45
CA LEU A 858 4.97 -19.50 -13.29
C LEU A 858 4.23 -20.01 -12.04
N ASP A 859 2.98 -20.44 -12.19
CA ASP A 859 2.19 -20.92 -11.06
C ASP A 859 2.69 -22.27 -10.51
N VAL A 860 3.10 -23.18 -11.38
CA VAL A 860 3.56 -24.52 -10.96
C VAL A 860 4.95 -24.45 -10.34
N GLU A 861 5.89 -23.77 -10.99
CA GLU A 861 7.29 -23.76 -10.54
C GLU A 861 7.53 -22.90 -9.30
N SER A 862 6.64 -21.92 -9.02
CA SER A 862 6.75 -21.06 -7.82
C SER A 862 6.14 -21.66 -6.56
N ARG A 863 5.38 -22.77 -6.63
CA ARG A 863 4.59 -23.32 -5.50
C ARG A 863 5.38 -23.58 -4.22
N GLY A 864 6.66 -23.92 -4.33
CA GLY A 864 7.56 -24.17 -3.22
C GLY A 864 8.18 -22.90 -2.60
N SER A 865 7.81 -21.72 -3.10
CA SER A 865 8.39 -20.45 -2.62
C SER A 865 7.90 -20.09 -1.22
N ALA A 866 8.79 -19.52 -0.41
CA ALA A 866 8.45 -19.14 0.97
C ALA A 866 7.31 -18.12 1.03
N SER A 867 7.29 -17.12 0.14
CA SER A 867 6.20 -16.12 0.07
C SER A 867 4.85 -16.70 -0.36
N LEU A 868 4.79 -17.92 -0.92
CA LEU A 868 3.56 -18.61 -1.31
C LEU A 868 3.12 -19.69 -0.30
N LEU A 869 3.63 -19.62 0.91
CA LEU A 869 3.30 -20.53 2.03
C LEU A 869 3.77 -21.98 1.78
N THR A 870 5.00 -22.25 2.12
CA THR A 870 5.60 -23.59 2.08
C THR A 870 5.12 -24.40 3.27
N ILE A 871 4.19 -25.33 3.08
CA ILE A 871 3.53 -26.11 4.15
C ILE A 871 4.54 -26.95 4.94
N GLU A 872 5.56 -27.49 4.28
CA GLU A 872 6.61 -28.30 4.92
C GLU A 872 7.37 -27.54 6.02
N ARG A 873 7.42 -26.20 5.95
CA ARG A 873 8.06 -25.37 6.99
C ARG A 873 7.19 -25.19 8.23
N PHE A 874 5.92 -25.63 8.24
CA PHE A 874 5.07 -25.63 9.43
C PHE A 874 5.45 -26.70 10.47
N GLU A 875 6.43 -27.55 10.16
CA GLU A 875 7.06 -28.39 11.19
C GLU A 875 7.64 -27.58 12.36
N ASP A 876 8.14 -26.36 12.07
CA ASP A 876 8.55 -25.37 13.06
C ASP A 876 8.03 -23.97 12.68
N PRO A 877 6.79 -23.65 13.03
CA PRO A 877 6.14 -22.40 12.66
C PRO A 877 6.81 -21.16 13.26
N PHE A 878 7.58 -21.31 14.33
CA PHE A 878 8.29 -20.23 15.01
C PHE A 878 9.62 -19.85 14.34
N ARG A 879 10.02 -20.57 13.29
CA ARG A 879 11.22 -20.29 12.48
C ARG A 879 10.92 -20.11 10.99
N TYR A 880 9.69 -19.76 10.65
CA TYR A 880 9.33 -19.46 9.28
C TYR A 880 10.00 -18.15 8.86
N THR A 881 10.93 -18.23 7.90
CA THR A 881 11.81 -17.11 7.54
C THR A 881 11.52 -16.63 6.12
N LEU A 882 11.46 -15.31 5.96
CA LEU A 882 11.45 -14.60 4.68
C LEU A 882 12.65 -13.67 4.58
N ASP A 883 13.13 -13.44 3.38
CA ASP A 883 14.09 -12.39 3.05
C ASP A 883 13.35 -11.05 2.93
N ILE A 884 13.43 -10.24 3.97
CA ILE A 884 12.74 -8.94 4.07
C ILE A 884 13.70 -7.82 3.67
N ALA A 885 13.23 -6.90 2.83
CA ALA A 885 13.98 -5.74 2.37
C ALA A 885 14.43 -4.84 3.55
N THR A 886 15.67 -4.35 3.48
CA THR A 886 16.26 -3.47 4.51
C THR A 886 16.11 -1.98 4.18
N GLY A 887 15.20 -1.61 3.26
CA GLY A 887 14.99 -0.24 2.76
C GLY A 887 15.87 0.10 1.55
N THR A 888 16.61 -0.88 1.04
CA THR A 888 17.50 -0.75 -0.14
C THR A 888 17.12 -1.81 -1.16
N ALA A 889 16.80 -1.42 -2.40
CA ALA A 889 16.43 -2.36 -3.45
C ALA A 889 17.51 -3.42 -3.68
N GLY A 890 17.15 -4.70 -3.52
CA GLY A 890 18.04 -5.85 -3.67
C GLY A 890 18.85 -6.23 -2.42
N GLU A 891 18.77 -5.47 -1.30
CA GLU A 891 19.32 -5.89 0.00
C GLU A 891 18.19 -6.47 0.87
N THR A 892 18.33 -7.73 1.25
CA THR A 892 17.37 -8.42 2.12
C THR A 892 18.06 -8.99 3.35
N LYS A 893 17.29 -9.15 4.41
CA LYS A 893 17.72 -9.82 5.65
C LYS A 893 16.76 -10.97 5.94
N PRO A 894 17.28 -12.20 6.17
CA PRO A 894 16.45 -13.29 6.66
C PRO A 894 15.78 -12.91 7.98
N THR A 895 14.44 -12.86 7.97
CA THR A 895 13.63 -12.43 9.11
C THR A 895 12.57 -13.48 9.40
N VAL A 896 12.43 -13.88 10.65
CA VAL A 896 11.36 -14.79 11.10
C VAL A 896 10.05 -14.00 11.11
N VAL A 897 9.04 -14.49 10.40
CA VAL A 897 7.72 -13.85 10.34
C VAL A 897 6.77 -14.43 11.38
N ASP A 898 5.82 -13.63 11.84
CA ASP A 898 4.83 -14.00 12.84
C ASP A 898 3.63 -14.72 12.20
N LEU A 899 3.75 -16.05 12.04
CA LEU A 899 2.66 -16.88 11.50
C LEU A 899 1.44 -16.90 12.43
N VAL A 900 1.65 -16.84 13.75
CA VAL A 900 0.57 -16.88 14.74
C VAL A 900 -0.32 -15.66 14.56
N GLU A 901 0.29 -14.47 14.53
CA GLU A 901 -0.47 -13.23 14.35
C GLU A 901 -1.09 -13.11 12.95
N THR A 902 -0.36 -13.55 11.91
CA THR A 902 -0.91 -13.60 10.55
C THR A 902 -2.19 -14.44 10.52
N PHE A 903 -2.17 -15.63 11.12
CA PHE A 903 -3.34 -16.52 11.16
C PHE A 903 -4.50 -15.93 11.95
N ASN A 904 -4.23 -15.26 13.08
CA ASN A 904 -5.26 -14.55 13.86
C ASN A 904 -6.03 -13.56 12.99
N TYR A 905 -5.36 -12.77 12.15
CA TYR A 905 -6.04 -11.83 11.25
C TYR A 905 -6.73 -12.53 10.08
N LEU A 906 -6.15 -13.60 9.52
CA LEU A 906 -6.77 -14.35 8.43
C LEU A 906 -8.16 -14.91 8.80
N ILE A 907 -8.31 -15.44 10.03
CA ILE A 907 -9.60 -15.94 10.53
C ILE A 907 -10.45 -14.85 11.21
N GLY A 908 -9.97 -13.60 11.26
CA GLY A 908 -10.64 -12.48 11.91
C GLY A 908 -10.76 -12.61 13.44
N LEU A 909 -9.86 -13.35 14.08
CA LEU A 909 -9.93 -13.65 15.51
C LEU A 909 -9.84 -12.39 16.38
N ARG A 910 -10.74 -12.25 17.34
CA ARG A 910 -10.58 -11.38 18.52
C ARG A 910 -9.85 -12.17 19.59
N VAL A 911 -8.55 -11.89 19.71
CA VAL A 911 -7.68 -12.60 20.62
C VAL A 911 -8.03 -12.23 22.06
N LYS A 912 -8.27 -13.26 22.89
CA LYS A 912 -8.44 -13.11 24.34
C LYS A 912 -7.14 -13.33 25.06
N THR A 913 -6.50 -14.47 24.83
CA THR A 913 -5.27 -14.84 25.51
C THR A 913 -4.25 -15.39 24.52
N ILE A 914 -2.99 -15.10 24.78
CA ILE A 914 -1.85 -15.73 24.12
C ILE A 914 -0.92 -16.24 25.23
N ASP A 915 -0.66 -17.56 25.24
CA ASP A 915 0.17 -18.17 26.27
C ASP A 915 1.15 -19.19 25.66
N GLN A 916 2.22 -19.50 26.39
CA GLN A 916 3.19 -20.52 26.03
C GLN A 916 3.23 -21.60 27.13
N ILE A 917 2.57 -22.74 26.89
CA ILE A 917 2.40 -23.77 27.86
C ILE A 917 3.14 -25.06 27.44
N ASN A 918 4.27 -25.35 28.08
CA ASN A 918 5.04 -26.58 27.87
C ASN A 918 5.32 -26.88 26.38
N GLY A 919 5.79 -25.88 25.64
CA GLY A 919 6.17 -26.02 24.23
C GLY A 919 5.05 -25.79 23.23
N VAL A 920 3.80 -25.61 23.70
CA VAL A 920 2.66 -25.25 22.84
C VAL A 920 2.31 -23.78 23.02
N ARG A 921 2.23 -23.02 21.91
CA ARG A 921 1.65 -21.68 21.90
C ARG A 921 0.13 -21.83 21.78
N VAL A 922 -0.57 -21.36 22.79
CA VAL A 922 -2.02 -21.43 22.91
C VAL A 922 -2.60 -20.03 22.66
N VAL A 923 -3.47 -19.90 21.67
CA VAL A 923 -4.22 -18.67 21.42
C VAL A 923 -5.72 -18.97 21.57
N THR A 924 -6.41 -18.16 22.35
CA THR A 924 -7.86 -18.24 22.47
C THR A 924 -8.53 -16.95 22.02
N GLY A 925 -9.75 -17.03 21.54
CA GLY A 925 -10.49 -15.86 21.09
C GLY A 925 -11.87 -16.17 20.55
N THR A 926 -12.44 -15.17 19.87
CA THR A 926 -13.75 -15.28 19.22
C THR A 926 -13.61 -14.83 17.76
N ASN A 927 -14.12 -15.63 16.82
CA ASN A 927 -14.13 -15.27 15.41
C ASN A 927 -15.31 -14.33 15.06
N PRO A 928 -15.40 -13.78 13.83
CA PRO A 928 -16.48 -12.87 13.43
C PRO A 928 -17.90 -13.49 13.50
N HIS A 929 -18.01 -14.82 13.48
CA HIS A 929 -19.28 -15.53 13.61
C HIS A 929 -19.72 -15.75 15.07
N GLY A 930 -18.92 -15.27 16.05
CA GLY A 930 -19.17 -15.44 17.47
C GLY A 930 -18.74 -16.80 18.02
N GLU A 931 -18.06 -17.63 17.23
CA GLU A 931 -17.54 -18.93 17.67
C GLU A 931 -16.30 -18.75 18.55
N ARG A 932 -16.23 -19.51 19.65
CA ARG A 932 -15.07 -19.57 20.54
C ARG A 932 -14.01 -20.48 19.92
N VAL A 933 -12.81 -19.94 19.74
CA VAL A 933 -11.72 -20.57 18.99
C VAL A 933 -10.55 -20.85 19.93
N LEU A 934 -9.99 -22.06 19.81
CA LEU A 934 -8.73 -22.49 20.39
C LEU A 934 -7.73 -22.77 19.26
N ILE A 935 -6.53 -22.20 19.33
CA ILE A 935 -5.47 -22.43 18.34
C ILE A 935 -4.24 -22.95 19.06
N LEU A 936 -3.71 -24.08 18.58
CA LEU A 936 -2.58 -24.77 19.15
C LEU A 936 -1.43 -24.80 18.12
N TRP A 937 -0.31 -24.12 18.44
CA TRP A 937 0.92 -24.12 17.66
C TRP A 937 2.03 -24.83 18.36
N ARG A 938 2.74 -25.70 17.65
CA ARG A 938 3.86 -26.47 18.21
C ARG A 938 4.99 -26.65 17.19
N THR A 939 6.19 -26.91 17.68
CA THR A 939 7.26 -27.51 16.88
C THR A 939 7.02 -29.02 16.82
N ILE A 940 6.66 -29.56 15.65
CA ILE A 940 6.19 -30.95 15.48
C ILE A 940 7.27 -31.95 15.88
N LYS A 941 8.55 -31.64 15.60
CA LYS A 941 9.70 -32.51 15.97
C LYS A 941 9.90 -32.64 17.47
N GLU A 942 9.54 -31.61 18.24
CA GLU A 942 9.68 -31.61 19.70
C GLU A 942 8.46 -32.23 20.37
N LEU A 943 7.28 -31.91 19.86
CA LEU A 943 5.98 -32.33 20.38
C LEU A 943 5.20 -33.03 19.26
N ASP A 944 5.39 -34.33 19.11
CA ASP A 944 4.71 -35.17 18.12
C ASP A 944 3.21 -35.35 18.44
N ASN A 945 2.49 -36.11 17.61
CA ASN A 945 1.03 -36.27 17.70
C ASN A 945 0.58 -36.92 19.02
N ASP A 946 1.31 -37.89 19.52
CA ASP A 946 0.99 -38.59 20.78
C ASP A 946 1.20 -37.68 21.98
N LYS A 947 2.35 -36.95 22.00
CA LYS A 947 2.62 -35.96 23.04
C LYS A 947 1.64 -34.82 23.06
N LEU A 948 1.15 -34.39 21.87
CA LEU A 948 0.11 -33.37 21.79
C LEU A 948 -1.20 -33.86 22.41
N ASP A 949 -1.61 -35.11 22.12
CA ASP A 949 -2.82 -35.69 22.68
C ASP A 949 -2.72 -35.83 24.20
N GLU A 950 -1.56 -36.28 24.74
CA GLU A 950 -1.28 -36.28 26.17
C GLU A 950 -1.32 -34.89 26.79
N TRP A 951 -0.66 -33.89 26.12
CA TRP A 951 -0.63 -32.54 26.60
C TRP A 951 -2.05 -31.94 26.62
N PHE A 952 -2.86 -32.15 25.55
CA PHE A 952 -4.23 -31.67 25.43
C PHE A 952 -5.11 -32.17 26.59
N LYS A 953 -5.04 -33.48 26.90
CA LYS A 953 -5.75 -34.09 28.03
C LYS A 953 -5.27 -33.57 29.37
N LYS A 954 -3.93 -33.40 29.54
CA LYS A 954 -3.32 -32.90 30.78
C LYS A 954 -3.72 -31.44 31.07
N GLN A 955 -3.94 -30.61 30.04
CA GLN A 955 -4.42 -29.24 30.21
C GLN A 955 -5.93 -29.19 30.48
N GLY A 956 -6.64 -30.29 30.44
CA GLY A 956 -8.07 -30.37 30.68
C GLY A 956 -8.92 -30.05 29.46
N TYR A 957 -8.34 -29.89 28.29
CA TYR A 957 -9.09 -29.64 27.05
C TYR A 957 -9.83 -30.90 26.59
N ASN A 958 -11.03 -30.70 26.02
CA ASN A 958 -11.84 -31.80 25.54
C ASN A 958 -12.59 -31.38 24.27
N THR A 959 -12.51 -32.18 23.22
CA THR A 959 -13.20 -31.90 21.96
C THR A 959 -14.71 -32.11 22.03
N ARG A 960 -15.21 -32.87 23.02
CA ARG A 960 -16.63 -33.19 23.19
C ARG A 960 -17.41 -32.14 23.98
N ASP A 961 -16.74 -31.31 24.78
CA ASP A 961 -17.42 -30.25 25.53
C ASP A 961 -17.79 -29.06 24.63
N GLN A 962 -18.43 -28.06 25.25
CA GLN A 962 -18.84 -26.85 24.56
C GLN A 962 -17.93 -25.64 24.89
N GLU A 963 -16.70 -25.84 25.42
CA GLU A 963 -15.84 -24.74 25.78
C GLU A 963 -15.37 -24.00 24.53
N TYR A 964 -14.97 -24.75 23.49
CA TYR A 964 -14.57 -24.21 22.20
C TYR A 964 -15.44 -24.77 21.09
N ASP A 965 -15.80 -23.92 20.13
CA ASP A 965 -16.61 -24.27 18.97
C ASP A 965 -15.75 -24.75 17.80
N VAL A 966 -14.51 -24.24 17.69
CA VAL A 966 -13.50 -24.60 16.68
C VAL A 966 -12.14 -24.71 17.34
N ILE A 967 -11.37 -25.73 16.95
CA ILE A 967 -9.99 -25.96 17.40
C ILE A 967 -9.08 -26.05 16.17
N TYR A 968 -8.07 -25.18 16.10
CA TYR A 968 -7.06 -25.23 15.04
C TYR A 968 -5.75 -25.81 15.58
N VAL A 969 -5.11 -26.67 14.81
CA VAL A 969 -3.84 -27.32 15.16
C VAL A 969 -2.91 -27.34 13.97
N ASN A 970 -1.60 -27.06 14.16
CA ASN A 970 -0.62 -27.23 13.10
C ASN A 970 -0.10 -28.68 13.04
N GLY A 971 0.01 -29.19 11.82
CA GLY A 971 0.38 -30.57 11.52
C GLY A 971 -0.68 -31.61 11.86
N ASP A 972 -0.44 -32.84 11.42
CA ASP A 972 -1.30 -33.99 11.77
C ASP A 972 -1.43 -34.11 13.28
N ASN A 973 -2.57 -34.65 13.74
CA ASN A 973 -2.85 -34.81 15.16
C ASN A 973 -3.75 -36.03 15.39
N ASN A 974 -3.75 -36.54 16.62
CA ASN A 974 -4.55 -37.67 17.08
C ASN A 974 -5.77 -37.23 17.90
N LEU A 975 -6.10 -35.91 17.90
CA LEU A 975 -7.26 -35.40 18.64
C LEU A 975 -8.55 -35.96 18.04
N GLU A 976 -9.49 -36.38 18.91
CA GLU A 976 -10.81 -36.83 18.48
C GLU A 976 -11.51 -35.68 17.72
N ASN A 977 -11.95 -35.94 16.49
CA ASN A 977 -12.60 -34.93 15.68
C ASN A 977 -14.11 -35.19 15.59
N LEU A 978 -14.88 -34.13 15.82
CA LEU A 978 -16.34 -34.20 15.80
C LEU A 978 -16.87 -33.38 14.61
N ARG A 979 -17.93 -33.93 13.98
CA ARG A 979 -18.63 -33.23 12.90
C ARG A 979 -19.73 -32.35 13.49
N LYS A 980 -19.71 -31.09 13.13
CA LYS A 980 -20.70 -30.09 13.56
C LYS A 980 -22.01 -30.24 12.76
N PRO A 981 -23.12 -29.65 13.24
CA PRO A 981 -24.40 -29.71 12.52
C PRO A 981 -24.33 -29.11 11.10
N ASP A 982 -23.48 -28.13 10.86
CA ASP A 982 -23.24 -27.51 9.56
C ASP A 982 -22.33 -28.34 8.62
N GLN A 983 -22.07 -29.58 8.97
CA GLN A 983 -21.21 -30.54 8.26
C GLN A 983 -19.71 -30.21 8.30
N THR A 984 -19.27 -29.19 9.05
CA THR A 984 -17.86 -28.86 9.23
C THR A 984 -17.23 -29.65 10.37
N TRP A 985 -15.88 -29.73 10.37
CA TRP A 985 -15.14 -30.39 11.46
C TRP A 985 -14.82 -29.40 12.58
N LYS A 986 -14.86 -29.88 13.83
CA LYS A 986 -14.48 -29.09 15.02
C LYS A 986 -12.96 -28.87 15.10
N VAL A 987 -12.17 -29.91 14.86
CA VAL A 987 -10.70 -29.81 14.78
C VAL A 987 -10.30 -29.61 13.33
N ARG A 988 -9.50 -28.58 13.05
CA ARG A 988 -9.09 -28.18 11.68
C ARG A 988 -7.59 -27.97 11.62
N LEU A 989 -7.00 -28.26 10.46
CA LEU A 989 -5.59 -27.99 10.20
C LEU A 989 -5.37 -26.50 9.91
N ILE A 990 -4.38 -25.94 10.61
CA ILE A 990 -3.99 -24.55 10.41
C ILE A 990 -3.51 -24.33 8.96
N GLU A 991 -2.69 -25.23 8.43
CA GLU A 991 -2.08 -25.12 7.10
C GLU A 991 -3.11 -25.01 5.97
N GLU A 992 -4.16 -25.82 6.03
CA GLU A 992 -5.23 -25.80 5.03
C GLU A 992 -6.00 -24.49 5.07
N GLU A 993 -6.39 -24.07 6.26
CA GLU A 993 -7.17 -22.86 6.45
C GLU A 993 -6.32 -21.61 6.16
N PHE A 994 -5.06 -21.61 6.59
CA PHE A 994 -4.11 -20.55 6.31
C PHE A 994 -3.94 -20.31 4.81
N LYS A 995 -3.67 -21.40 4.05
CA LYS A 995 -3.52 -21.34 2.60
C LYS A 995 -4.79 -20.87 1.92
N ARG A 996 -5.94 -21.42 2.32
CA ARG A 996 -7.26 -21.04 1.77
C ARG A 996 -7.54 -19.54 1.95
N LEU A 997 -7.34 -19.01 3.15
CA LEU A 997 -7.65 -17.62 3.50
C LEU A 997 -6.62 -16.62 2.97
N MET A 998 -5.33 -17.00 2.90
CA MET A 998 -4.26 -16.14 2.40
C MET A 998 -4.46 -15.80 0.92
N PHE A 999 -4.98 -16.75 0.13
CA PHE A 999 -5.24 -16.59 -1.29
C PHE A 999 -6.72 -16.37 -1.64
N ALA A 1000 -7.60 -16.23 -0.64
CA ALA A 1000 -8.97 -15.79 -0.83
C ALA A 1000 -8.98 -14.28 -1.13
N ALA A 1001 -8.72 -13.95 -2.39
CA ALA A 1001 -8.68 -12.56 -2.83
C ALA A 1001 -10.08 -12.04 -3.14
N GLN A 1002 -10.40 -10.83 -2.67
CA GLN A 1002 -11.49 -10.05 -3.25
C GLN A 1002 -10.88 -9.21 -4.40
N ASP A 1003 -11.38 -9.42 -5.61
CA ASP A 1003 -11.13 -8.52 -6.74
C ASP A 1003 -11.97 -7.25 -6.49
N VAL A 1004 -11.33 -6.12 -6.23
CA VAL A 1004 -11.97 -4.86 -5.87
C VAL A 1004 -12.16 -3.98 -7.10
#